data_c0e3bfce27ff64e8d46a37f9060a5a08
#
_entry.id   c0e3bfce27ff64e8d46a37f9060a5a08
#
_cell.length_a   1.000
_cell.length_b   1.000
_cell.length_c   1.000
_cell.angle_alpha   90.00
_cell.angle_beta   90.00
_cell.angle_gamma   90.00
#
_symmetry.space_group_name_H-M   'P 1'
#
loop_
_entity.id
_entity.type
_entity.pdbx_description
1 polymer ?
#
loop_
_entity_poly.entity_id
_entity_poly.type
_entity_poly.pdbx_seq_one_letter_code
_entity_poly.pdbx_strand_id
1 'polypeptide(L)'
;MKFSFGLLCVMCCFYASAQEKSARPKIGLTFSGGGAKGLAHIGILKAIDSAGLKVDYITGTSMGAIVGALYASGYSGNEIEKMVKLMDWDALLSNNIPLQSLSMEEKEQYKRYAVELPIINKKIRLLQTGYIQGQELNSEISKLFFHVYNIHNFNDLPIPFKCMATDLETGKLVVLDTGNIASALRSSMAIPSVFSAVSRDNKKLVDGGLVRNFPVKNVKQMGADIVIGSNVTNGLSKIDKIKNPVDVLMQMAFFKESEDFKEELPLTDIYIHMPLEKYNTASFGSIDHILAEGNKTGRSYYPQFKRLADSINSLGVSPAKIDKPFYNKSVFVTEVEVTGLHLTSIPFFLHLMNFDDHRYYTAIQISKSVRRAQGSRYYSGITYTLEPLTKDSARIIFNVEENPASFLKAGIYYTKFRGINANINLTSRDFFINNSRDMVSFSLGESMQMEAEHLQYLGRIKNVAFIAGAKMDNQDISSYVDYRIDGAYRQKFYRGYLNFQNSGGNRIAGGIGASIENIRYHPTIHSMTEVQGNFSAIKTYLYLNYNSLNQALYPVRGLKLITELGYVYNQKHNLQLFQNGVQVADPNYDNFTRLSFDGSVFIPIHSGITLFSEIQAGVNFTDKSNVLNNFQIGGINGNFRNQVRFAGLPEASVNSPAVAALQLGLRIPVISNAYIIARVNALLKDFATFNTTTSPGTWLTGYALTFAYKTPIGPLELSAMYSDQGKRLQSYVLFGIPF
;
A
#
# COMPACT_ATOMS: atom_id res chain seq x y z
N MET A 1 -18.67 71.73 57.62
CA MET A 1 -17.69 70.93 56.84
C MET A 1 -17.67 69.39 57.15
N LYS A 2 -18.58 68.86 57.98
CA LYS A 2 -18.63 67.43 58.31
C LYS A 2 -19.76 66.63 57.61
N PHE A 3 -20.68 67.29 56.92
CA PHE A 3 -21.80 66.68 56.22
C PHE A 3 -21.52 66.39 54.75
N SER A 4 -20.56 67.05 54.15
CA SER A 4 -20.20 66.87 52.72
C SER A 4 -19.28 65.67 52.46
N PHE A 5 -18.58 65.17 53.50
CA PHE A 5 -17.67 64.02 53.34
C PHE A 5 -18.40 62.66 53.41
N GLY A 6 -19.53 62.58 54.12
CA GLY A 6 -20.35 61.39 54.17
C GLY A 6 -21.09 61.08 52.87
N LEU A 7 -21.51 62.10 52.14
CA LEU A 7 -22.24 61.96 50.88
C LEU A 7 -21.32 61.52 49.73
N LEU A 8 -20.05 61.91 49.77
CA LEU A 8 -19.04 61.52 48.79
C LEU A 8 -18.61 60.06 48.92
N CYS A 9 -18.51 59.56 50.19
CA CYS A 9 -18.22 58.12 50.45
C CYS A 9 -19.36 57.18 50.08
N VAL A 10 -20.63 57.59 50.25
CA VAL A 10 -21.80 56.80 49.84
C VAL A 10 -21.95 56.79 48.31
N MET A 11 -21.61 57.87 47.62
CA MET A 11 -21.59 57.89 46.14
C MET A 11 -20.45 57.08 45.54
N CYS A 12 -19.28 57.00 46.19
CA CYS A 12 -18.20 56.09 45.75
C CYS A 12 -18.51 54.60 46.00
N CYS A 13 -19.33 54.25 47.01
CA CYS A 13 -19.75 52.85 47.24
C CYS A 13 -20.79 52.37 46.19
N PHE A 14 -21.56 53.27 45.56
CA PHE A 14 -22.49 52.90 44.49
C PHE A 14 -21.82 52.78 43.11
N TYR A 15 -20.64 53.34 42.88
CA TYR A 15 -19.89 53.13 41.65
C TYR A 15 -18.94 51.92 41.68
N ALA A 16 -18.79 51.23 42.80
CA ALA A 16 -17.96 50.05 42.91
C ALA A 16 -18.71 48.71 42.67
N SER A 17 -19.99 48.76 42.26
CA SER A 17 -20.61 47.66 41.54
C SER A 17 -20.15 47.72 40.10
N ALA A 18 -18.85 47.51 39.89
CA ALA A 18 -18.35 47.09 38.58
C ALA A 18 -19.11 45.81 38.26
N GLN A 19 -20.10 45.92 37.38
CA GLN A 19 -20.70 44.75 36.73
C GLN A 19 -19.56 43.91 36.23
N GLU A 20 -19.23 42.82 36.94
CA GLU A 20 -18.46 41.75 36.36
C GLU A 20 -19.17 41.44 35.02
N LYS A 21 -18.56 41.84 33.93
CA LYS A 21 -19.02 41.40 32.62
C LYS A 21 -19.13 39.89 32.73
N SER A 22 -20.36 39.40 32.79
CA SER A 22 -20.62 37.96 32.78
C SER A 22 -19.77 37.34 31.71
N ALA A 23 -18.73 36.60 32.10
CA ALA A 23 -17.86 35.99 31.15
C ALA A 23 -18.72 35.05 30.27
N ARG A 24 -18.58 35.12 28.96
CA ARG A 24 -19.30 34.28 28.03
C ARG A 24 -19.06 32.80 28.42
N PRO A 25 -20.12 31.99 28.55
CA PRO A 25 -19.94 30.55 28.77
C PRO A 25 -19.04 29.93 27.72
N LYS A 26 -18.07 29.13 28.16
CA LYS A 26 -17.12 28.46 27.28
C LYS A 26 -17.66 27.10 26.83
N ILE A 27 -17.61 26.85 25.54
CA ILE A 27 -18.12 25.62 24.91
C ILE A 27 -16.98 24.64 24.75
N GLY A 28 -17.12 23.49 25.39
CA GLY A 28 -16.29 22.32 25.20
C GLY A 28 -16.92 21.34 24.24
N LEU A 29 -16.10 20.75 23.34
CA LEU A 29 -16.53 19.72 22.39
C LEU A 29 -15.71 18.46 22.65
N THR A 30 -16.37 17.31 22.79
CA THR A 30 -15.71 16.03 22.96
C THR A 30 -16.17 15.00 21.96
N PHE A 31 -15.21 14.22 21.42
CA PHE A 31 -15.45 13.20 20.40
C PHE A 31 -14.94 11.83 20.86
N SER A 32 -15.82 10.83 20.82
CA SER A 32 -15.41 9.44 21.09
C SER A 32 -14.56 8.85 19.96
N GLY A 33 -13.75 7.87 20.31
CA GLY A 33 -13.16 6.97 19.33
C GLY A 33 -14.21 6.05 18.68
N GLY A 34 -13.83 5.35 17.63
CA GLY A 34 -14.74 4.41 16.95
C GLY A 34 -14.29 3.99 15.56
N GLY A 35 -13.02 4.16 15.21
CA GLY A 35 -12.48 3.84 13.88
C GLY A 35 -13.25 4.56 12.78
N ALA A 36 -13.67 3.84 11.72
CA ALA A 36 -14.41 4.42 10.60
C ALA A 36 -15.68 5.21 11.04
N LYS A 37 -16.38 4.74 12.08
CA LYS A 37 -17.57 5.43 12.61
C LYS A 37 -17.27 6.84 13.10
N GLY A 38 -16.06 7.11 13.60
CA GLY A 38 -15.64 8.43 14.06
C GLY A 38 -15.68 9.52 12.99
N LEU A 39 -15.69 9.15 11.71
CA LEU A 39 -15.87 10.11 10.61
C LEU A 39 -17.25 10.77 10.60
N ALA A 40 -18.25 10.19 11.27
CA ALA A 40 -19.57 10.80 11.43
C ALA A 40 -19.55 12.10 12.26
N HIS A 41 -18.55 12.29 13.14
CA HIS A 41 -18.37 13.54 13.91
C HIS A 41 -18.26 14.78 13.01
N ILE A 42 -17.80 14.60 11.77
CA ILE A 42 -17.69 15.68 10.77
C ILE A 42 -19.05 16.35 10.52
N GLY A 43 -20.15 15.57 10.53
CA GLY A 43 -21.48 16.13 10.38
C GLY A 43 -21.90 17.07 11.53
N ILE A 44 -21.44 16.79 12.74
CA ILE A 44 -21.63 17.68 13.90
C ILE A 44 -20.84 18.96 13.75
N LEU A 45 -19.56 18.87 13.33
CA LEU A 45 -18.74 20.06 13.07
C LEU A 45 -19.37 20.97 12.01
N LYS A 46 -19.91 20.40 10.92
CA LYS A 46 -20.61 21.18 9.87
C LYS A 46 -21.86 21.88 10.41
N ALA A 47 -22.59 21.24 11.31
CA ALA A 47 -23.76 21.85 11.95
C ALA A 47 -23.35 22.97 12.92
N ILE A 48 -22.27 22.82 13.68
CA ILE A 48 -21.67 23.82 14.54
C ILE A 48 -21.20 25.03 13.73
N ASP A 49 -20.45 24.78 12.63
CA ASP A 49 -20.02 25.85 11.71
C ASP A 49 -21.21 26.63 11.14
N SER A 50 -22.25 25.90 10.68
CA SER A 50 -23.45 26.52 10.10
C SER A 50 -24.28 27.32 11.13
N ALA A 51 -24.27 26.90 12.40
CA ALA A 51 -24.94 27.57 13.48
C ALA A 51 -24.19 28.83 13.97
N GLY A 52 -22.92 28.97 13.59
CA GLY A 52 -22.04 30.04 14.08
C GLY A 52 -21.70 29.87 15.58
N LEU A 53 -21.74 28.64 16.10
CA LEU A 53 -21.41 28.34 17.49
C LEU A 53 -19.89 28.28 17.66
N LYS A 54 -19.32 29.17 18.48
CA LYS A 54 -17.89 29.15 18.79
C LYS A 54 -17.58 28.06 19.80
N VAL A 55 -16.67 27.17 19.46
CA VAL A 55 -16.06 26.16 20.34
C VAL A 55 -14.79 26.73 20.96
N ASP A 56 -14.61 26.53 22.27
CA ASP A 56 -13.46 27.04 23.02
C ASP A 56 -12.44 25.95 23.40
N TYR A 57 -12.87 24.70 23.54
CA TYR A 57 -12.02 23.59 23.88
C TYR A 57 -12.46 22.32 23.16
N ILE A 58 -11.49 21.49 22.78
CA ILE A 58 -11.78 20.19 22.13
C ILE A 58 -10.98 19.08 22.79
N THR A 59 -11.66 17.97 23.07
CA THR A 59 -11.02 16.70 23.45
C THR A 59 -11.47 15.58 22.53
N GLY A 60 -10.64 14.57 22.36
CA GLY A 60 -11.01 13.41 21.55
C GLY A 60 -10.14 12.19 21.79
N THR A 61 -10.65 11.04 21.35
CA THR A 61 -9.95 9.77 21.41
C THR A 61 -9.95 9.11 20.03
N SER A 62 -8.83 8.49 19.64
CA SER A 62 -8.72 7.73 18.39
C SER A 62 -9.16 8.55 17.16
N MET A 63 -10.09 8.07 16.34
CA MET A 63 -10.62 8.83 15.20
C MET A 63 -11.27 10.15 15.61
N GLY A 64 -11.91 10.19 16.76
CA GLY A 64 -12.46 11.45 17.32
C GLY A 64 -11.37 12.46 17.65
N ALA A 65 -10.18 12.01 18.05
CA ALA A 65 -9.01 12.87 18.24
C ALA A 65 -8.52 13.44 16.90
N ILE A 66 -8.48 12.64 15.83
CA ILE A 66 -8.07 13.11 14.50
C ILE A 66 -9.04 14.17 13.97
N VAL A 67 -10.34 13.88 14.00
CA VAL A 67 -11.39 14.83 13.55
C VAL A 67 -11.37 16.11 14.39
N GLY A 68 -11.27 15.96 15.73
CA GLY A 68 -11.19 17.09 16.66
C GLY A 68 -9.95 17.94 16.46
N ALA A 69 -8.78 17.31 16.28
CA ALA A 69 -7.52 18.02 16.05
C ALA A 69 -7.51 18.79 14.72
N LEU A 70 -8.08 18.20 13.64
CA LEU A 70 -8.21 18.91 12.35
C LEU A 70 -9.05 20.19 12.54
N TYR A 71 -10.16 20.09 13.23
CA TYR A 71 -11.00 21.26 13.53
C TYR A 71 -10.27 22.24 14.46
N ALA A 72 -9.60 21.76 15.50
CA ALA A 72 -8.81 22.57 16.40
C ALA A 72 -7.65 23.30 15.71
N SER A 73 -7.08 22.74 14.64
CA SER A 73 -6.02 23.35 13.85
C SER A 73 -6.53 24.33 12.77
N GLY A 74 -7.86 24.58 12.69
CA GLY A 74 -8.46 25.62 11.86
C GLY A 74 -9.17 25.16 10.60
N TYR A 75 -9.27 23.85 10.33
CA TYR A 75 -10.10 23.36 9.23
C TYR A 75 -11.59 23.39 9.60
N SER A 76 -12.44 23.78 8.66
CA SER A 76 -13.88 23.67 8.80
C SER A 76 -14.38 22.22 8.59
N GLY A 77 -15.57 21.92 9.09
CA GLY A 77 -16.20 20.60 8.88
C GLY A 77 -16.34 20.24 7.39
N ASN A 78 -16.58 21.22 6.51
CA ASN A 78 -16.64 20.99 5.05
C ASN A 78 -15.27 20.67 4.44
N GLU A 79 -14.19 21.31 4.89
CA GLU A 79 -12.83 21.02 4.43
C GLU A 79 -12.40 19.63 4.87
N ILE A 80 -12.70 19.24 6.13
CA ILE A 80 -12.42 17.92 6.67
C ILE A 80 -13.15 16.83 5.88
N GLU A 81 -14.44 17.03 5.56
CA GLU A 81 -15.20 16.08 4.74
C GLU A 81 -14.57 15.85 3.36
N LYS A 82 -14.14 16.93 2.69
CA LYS A 82 -13.47 16.85 1.39
C LYS A 82 -12.16 16.06 1.48
N MET A 83 -11.34 16.32 2.50
CA MET A 83 -10.08 15.63 2.71
C MET A 83 -10.29 14.13 2.91
N VAL A 84 -11.22 13.76 3.79
CA VAL A 84 -11.53 12.37 4.15
C VAL A 84 -12.03 11.56 2.94
N LYS A 85 -12.85 12.16 2.07
CA LYS A 85 -13.34 11.54 0.84
C LYS A 85 -12.26 11.29 -0.21
N LEU A 86 -11.17 12.06 -0.19
CA LEU A 86 -10.04 11.91 -1.12
C LEU A 86 -8.97 10.94 -0.63
N MET A 87 -9.04 10.48 0.62
CA MET A 87 -8.06 9.56 1.19
C MET A 87 -8.24 8.13 0.66
N ASP A 88 -7.13 7.48 0.35
CA ASP A 88 -7.07 6.04 0.06
C ASP A 88 -6.94 5.26 1.39
N TRP A 89 -8.08 4.97 2.01
CA TRP A 89 -8.13 4.32 3.32
C TRP A 89 -7.55 2.91 3.31
N ASP A 90 -7.67 2.17 2.21
CA ASP A 90 -7.07 0.85 2.07
C ASP A 90 -5.54 0.93 2.10
N ALA A 91 -4.97 1.94 1.46
CA ALA A 91 -3.53 2.19 1.53
C ALA A 91 -3.09 2.66 2.92
N LEU A 92 -3.83 3.61 3.54
CA LEU A 92 -3.50 4.17 4.86
C LEU A 92 -3.53 3.13 5.99
N LEU A 93 -4.46 2.17 5.90
CA LEU A 93 -4.67 1.12 6.89
C LEU A 93 -3.98 -0.20 6.53
N SER A 94 -2.90 -0.14 5.79
CA SER A 94 -2.12 -1.30 5.39
C SER A 94 -0.61 -1.06 5.57
N ASN A 95 0.18 -2.14 5.53
CA ASN A 95 1.64 -2.06 5.44
C ASN A 95 2.12 -1.98 3.98
N ASN A 96 1.23 -1.64 3.05
CA ASN A 96 1.54 -1.65 1.64
C ASN A 96 2.35 -0.42 1.25
N ILE A 97 3.55 -0.64 0.76
CA ILE A 97 4.31 0.39 0.08
C ILE A 97 3.75 0.50 -1.35
N PRO A 98 3.38 1.69 -1.84
CA PRO A 98 2.96 1.85 -3.22
C PRO A 98 4.05 1.34 -4.18
N LEU A 99 3.68 0.50 -5.14
CA LEU A 99 4.66 -0.13 -6.06
C LEU A 99 5.54 0.91 -6.79
N GLN A 100 5.00 2.10 -7.05
CA GLN A 100 5.74 3.22 -7.64
C GLN A 100 6.89 3.73 -6.76
N SER A 101 6.82 3.52 -5.45
CA SER A 101 7.83 3.97 -4.49
C SER A 101 8.95 2.95 -4.29
N LEU A 102 8.73 1.69 -4.66
CA LEU A 102 9.74 0.65 -4.57
C LEU A 102 10.89 0.87 -5.57
N SER A 103 12.11 0.56 -5.16
CA SER A 103 13.24 0.46 -6.08
C SER A 103 12.97 -0.62 -7.13
N MET A 104 13.57 -0.51 -8.32
CA MET A 104 13.28 -1.44 -9.42
C MET A 104 13.63 -2.89 -9.05
N GLU A 105 14.69 -3.09 -8.29
CA GLU A 105 15.18 -4.39 -7.84
C GLU A 105 14.22 -5.09 -6.85
N GLU A 106 13.43 -4.30 -6.10
CA GLU A 106 12.49 -4.84 -5.11
C GLU A 106 11.10 -5.13 -5.70
N LYS A 107 10.74 -4.51 -6.83
CA LYS A 107 9.38 -4.61 -7.41
C LYS A 107 8.98 -6.03 -7.79
N GLU A 108 9.91 -6.81 -8.31
CA GLU A 108 9.62 -8.17 -8.79
C GLU A 108 9.31 -9.13 -7.62
N GLN A 109 9.97 -8.93 -6.49
CA GLN A 109 9.80 -9.77 -5.31
C GLN A 109 8.68 -9.29 -4.37
N TYR A 110 8.20 -8.06 -4.59
CA TYR A 110 7.23 -7.44 -3.70
C TYR A 110 5.86 -8.10 -3.79
N LYS A 111 5.33 -8.54 -2.63
CA LYS A 111 4.05 -9.25 -2.50
C LYS A 111 3.95 -10.57 -3.29
N ARG A 112 5.08 -11.18 -3.58
CA ARG A 112 5.13 -12.49 -4.24
C ARG A 112 4.89 -13.65 -3.28
N TYR A 113 4.99 -13.40 -1.98
CA TYR A 113 4.84 -14.38 -0.91
C TYR A 113 3.69 -14.01 0.02
N ALA A 114 2.98 -15.02 0.53
CA ALA A 114 1.87 -14.83 1.45
C ALA A 114 2.34 -14.40 2.85
N VAL A 115 3.52 -14.85 3.25
CA VAL A 115 4.11 -14.59 4.57
C VAL A 115 5.56 -14.16 4.39
N GLU A 116 5.98 -13.11 5.11
CA GLU A 116 7.37 -12.67 5.23
C GLU A 116 7.74 -12.61 6.72
N LEU A 117 8.67 -13.43 7.15
CA LEU A 117 9.11 -13.57 8.54
C LEU A 117 10.53 -13.02 8.70
N PRO A 118 10.76 -12.01 9.54
CA PRO A 118 12.09 -11.49 9.80
C PRO A 118 12.94 -12.48 10.59
N ILE A 119 14.22 -12.55 10.25
CA ILE A 119 15.23 -13.31 10.99
C ILE A 119 16.08 -12.30 11.78
N ILE A 120 15.98 -12.33 13.10
CA ILE A 120 16.70 -11.45 14.02
C ILE A 120 17.51 -12.32 14.98
N ASN A 121 18.82 -12.06 15.10
CA ASN A 121 19.74 -12.85 15.93
C ASN A 121 19.64 -14.37 15.64
N LYS A 122 19.60 -14.74 14.34
CA LYS A 122 19.47 -16.12 13.85
C LYS A 122 18.18 -16.84 14.28
N LYS A 123 17.17 -16.11 14.76
CA LYS A 123 15.87 -16.65 15.14
C LYS A 123 14.77 -16.04 14.27
N ILE A 124 13.84 -16.85 13.82
CA ILE A 124 12.64 -16.39 13.13
C ILE A 124 11.72 -15.75 14.18
N ARG A 125 11.27 -14.50 13.92
CA ARG A 125 10.31 -13.79 14.77
C ARG A 125 8.93 -13.81 14.13
N LEU A 126 7.97 -14.39 14.84
CA LEU A 126 6.60 -14.58 14.33
C LEU A 126 5.69 -13.37 14.53
N LEU A 127 5.98 -12.48 15.49
CA LEU A 127 5.07 -11.39 15.87
C LEU A 127 5.82 -10.09 16.17
N GLN A 128 5.42 -9.02 15.50
CA GLN A 128 5.54 -7.65 15.99
C GLN A 128 4.30 -7.32 16.86
N THR A 129 4.39 -6.30 17.72
CA THR A 129 3.32 -5.91 18.68
C THR A 129 2.02 -5.43 18.02
N GLY A 130 1.96 -5.30 16.68
CA GLY A 130 0.80 -4.97 15.87
C GLY A 130 0.98 -5.41 14.43
N TYR A 131 -0.12 -5.75 13.75
CA TYR A 131 -0.11 -6.19 12.36
C TYR A 131 0.22 -5.05 11.39
N ILE A 132 -0.24 -3.82 11.68
CA ILE A 132 -0.03 -2.63 10.84
C ILE A 132 0.93 -1.67 11.55
N GLN A 133 2.07 -1.36 10.91
CA GLN A 133 3.01 -0.34 11.40
C GLN A 133 2.43 1.07 11.27
N GLY A 134 1.55 1.30 10.29
CA GLY A 134 0.82 2.55 10.09
C GLY A 134 1.67 3.67 9.53
N GLN A 135 2.69 3.36 8.74
CA GLN A 135 3.60 4.34 8.16
C GLN A 135 2.90 5.32 7.20
N GLU A 136 2.06 4.82 6.28
CA GLU A 136 1.31 5.68 5.35
C GLU A 136 0.34 6.58 6.11
N LEU A 137 -0.29 6.07 7.15
CA LEU A 137 -1.17 6.83 8.03
C LEU A 137 -0.41 7.92 8.78
N ASN A 138 0.76 7.61 9.35
CA ASN A 138 1.61 8.60 10.01
C ASN A 138 2.07 9.69 9.03
N SER A 139 2.46 9.32 7.81
CA SER A 139 2.84 10.26 6.76
C SER A 139 1.68 11.17 6.36
N GLU A 140 0.45 10.63 6.29
CA GLU A 140 -0.75 11.42 5.97
C GLU A 140 -1.12 12.37 7.10
N ILE A 141 -1.11 11.91 8.36
CA ILE A 141 -1.35 12.77 9.54
C ILE A 141 -0.30 13.89 9.58
N SER A 142 0.99 13.57 9.42
CA SER A 142 2.06 14.59 9.41
C SER A 142 1.85 15.63 8.30
N LYS A 143 1.35 15.23 7.15
CA LYS A 143 1.00 16.13 6.04
C LYS A 143 -0.20 17.04 6.37
N LEU A 144 -1.25 16.49 6.99
CA LEU A 144 -2.45 17.23 7.38
C LEU A 144 -2.15 18.31 8.42
N PHE A 145 -1.24 18.05 9.35
CA PHE A 145 -0.86 18.96 10.43
C PHE A 145 0.43 19.76 10.14
N PHE A 146 0.96 19.67 8.93
CA PHE A 146 2.18 20.41 8.54
C PHE A 146 2.07 21.92 8.77
N HIS A 147 0.91 22.51 8.56
CA HIS A 147 0.68 23.95 8.70
C HIS A 147 0.81 24.48 10.15
N VAL A 148 0.73 23.58 11.14
CA VAL A 148 0.89 23.87 12.57
C VAL A 148 2.13 23.18 13.18
N TYR A 149 3.12 22.81 12.34
CA TYR A 149 4.31 22.08 12.81
C TYR A 149 5.07 22.80 13.93
N ASN A 150 4.95 24.13 13.98
CA ASN A 150 5.60 24.99 14.96
C ASN A 150 4.84 25.12 16.28
N ILE A 151 3.65 24.53 16.40
CA ILE A 151 2.85 24.56 17.63
C ILE A 151 3.11 23.26 18.40
N HIS A 152 3.87 23.37 19.50
CA HIS A 152 4.20 22.25 20.37
C HIS A 152 3.31 22.11 21.60
N ASN A 153 2.68 23.18 22.06
CA ASN A 153 1.67 23.14 23.10
C ASN A 153 0.29 23.23 22.44
N PHE A 154 -0.52 22.19 22.56
CA PHE A 154 -1.81 22.12 21.88
C PHE A 154 -2.85 23.11 22.43
N ASN A 155 -2.55 23.76 23.58
CA ASN A 155 -3.35 24.90 24.04
C ASN A 155 -3.16 26.15 23.17
N ASP A 156 -2.08 26.23 22.37
CA ASP A 156 -1.78 27.34 21.47
C ASP A 156 -2.36 27.13 20.06
N LEU A 157 -3.03 26.01 19.81
CA LEU A 157 -3.82 25.81 18.60
C LEU A 157 -4.97 26.83 18.54
N PRO A 158 -5.51 27.14 17.35
CA PRO A 158 -6.68 28.02 17.21
C PRO A 158 -7.83 27.68 18.15
N ILE A 159 -8.01 26.40 18.46
CA ILE A 159 -8.85 25.93 19.56
C ILE A 159 -8.00 24.98 20.40
N PRO A 160 -7.82 25.23 21.71
CA PRO A 160 -7.11 24.34 22.63
C PRO A 160 -7.59 22.90 22.54
N PHE A 161 -6.65 21.96 22.45
CA PHE A 161 -6.93 20.58 22.14
C PHE A 161 -6.17 19.60 23.06
N LYS A 162 -6.82 18.49 23.41
CA LYS A 162 -6.17 17.34 24.08
C LYS A 162 -6.67 16.03 23.49
N CYS A 163 -5.79 15.02 23.38
CA CYS A 163 -6.20 13.68 23.00
C CYS A 163 -5.74 12.64 24.02
N MET A 164 -6.43 11.49 24.00
CA MET A 164 -6.26 10.44 24.99
C MET A 164 -5.45 9.29 24.41
N ALA A 165 -4.53 8.74 25.21
CA ALA A 165 -3.82 7.50 24.94
C ALA A 165 -3.77 6.64 26.22
N THR A 166 -3.40 5.37 26.08
CA THR A 166 -3.23 4.43 27.19
C THR A 166 -1.76 4.00 27.24
N ASP A 167 -1.16 4.08 28.41
CA ASP A 167 0.16 3.50 28.65
C ASP A 167 0.06 1.98 28.71
N LEU A 168 0.74 1.29 27.79
CA LEU A 168 0.65 -0.16 27.65
C LEU A 168 1.22 -0.91 28.87
N GLU A 169 2.21 -0.34 29.55
CA GLU A 169 2.84 -0.96 30.71
C GLU A 169 1.95 -0.89 31.95
N THR A 170 1.33 0.25 32.18
CA THR A 170 0.59 0.51 33.43
C THR A 170 -0.93 0.43 33.29
N GLY A 171 -1.45 0.44 32.05
CA GLY A 171 -2.88 0.53 31.75
C GLY A 171 -3.51 1.87 32.17
N LYS A 172 -2.71 2.91 32.44
CA LYS A 172 -3.21 4.23 32.86
C LYS A 172 -3.48 5.14 31.68
N LEU A 173 -4.41 6.06 31.88
CA LEU A 173 -4.67 7.15 30.95
C LEU A 173 -3.45 8.07 30.82
N VAL A 174 -3.11 8.43 29.60
CA VAL A 174 -2.15 9.46 29.25
C VAL A 174 -2.86 10.54 28.44
N VAL A 175 -2.90 11.75 28.98
CA VAL A 175 -3.44 12.93 28.28
C VAL A 175 -2.30 13.56 27.48
N LEU A 176 -2.51 13.70 26.17
CA LEU A 176 -1.54 14.24 25.23
C LEU A 176 -1.98 15.65 24.83
N ASP A 177 -1.21 16.64 25.24
CA ASP A 177 -1.48 18.08 24.99
C ASP A 177 -0.25 18.87 24.58
N THR A 178 0.88 18.20 24.37
CA THR A 178 2.15 18.83 23.97
C THR A 178 2.95 17.97 22.98
N GLY A 179 3.99 18.55 22.37
CA GLY A 179 4.94 17.88 21.48
C GLY A 179 4.46 17.78 20.02
N ASN A 180 4.87 16.74 19.30
CA ASN A 180 4.45 16.54 17.91
C ASN A 180 3.01 16.02 17.85
N ILE A 181 2.11 16.79 17.21
CA ILE A 181 0.69 16.46 17.13
C ILE A 181 0.43 15.16 16.34
N ALA A 182 1.19 14.91 15.27
CA ALA A 182 1.03 13.67 14.50
C ALA A 182 1.38 12.44 15.34
N SER A 183 2.44 12.51 16.14
CA SER A 183 2.82 11.45 17.08
C SER A 183 1.75 11.27 18.19
N ALA A 184 1.18 12.35 18.70
CA ALA A 184 0.10 12.28 19.68
C ALA A 184 -1.15 11.58 19.13
N LEU A 185 -1.58 11.97 17.95
CA LEU A 185 -2.74 11.37 17.26
C LEU A 185 -2.48 9.90 16.92
N ARG A 186 -1.26 9.59 16.46
CA ARG A 186 -0.87 8.19 16.15
C ARG A 186 -0.89 7.33 17.41
N SER A 187 -0.50 7.87 18.57
CA SER A 187 -0.60 7.19 19.86
C SER A 187 -2.05 6.95 20.25
N SER A 188 -2.89 8.00 20.11
CA SER A 188 -4.32 7.94 20.46
C SER A 188 -5.12 6.91 19.66
N MET A 189 -4.66 6.53 18.47
CA MET A 189 -5.35 5.59 17.58
C MET A 189 -4.65 4.23 17.42
N ALA A 190 -3.65 3.94 18.24
CA ALA A 190 -2.87 2.70 18.16
C ALA A 190 -3.64 1.52 18.79
N ILE A 191 -4.69 1.03 18.14
CA ILE A 191 -5.49 -0.12 18.60
C ILE A 191 -4.59 -1.35 18.72
N PRO A 192 -4.47 -1.97 19.92
CA PRO A 192 -3.66 -3.17 20.11
C PRO A 192 -4.04 -4.28 19.14
N SER A 193 -3.06 -5.08 18.72
CA SER A 193 -3.17 -6.15 17.74
C SER A 193 -3.46 -5.69 16.29
N VAL A 194 -3.97 -4.48 16.09
CA VAL A 194 -4.15 -3.87 14.76
C VAL A 194 -2.95 -3.01 14.42
N PHE A 195 -2.63 -2.02 15.25
CA PHE A 195 -1.51 -1.12 15.04
C PHE A 195 -0.39 -1.35 16.05
N SER A 196 0.85 -1.10 15.63
CA SER A 196 1.99 -1.09 16.54
C SER A 196 1.85 0.04 17.56
N ALA A 197 2.22 -0.26 18.82
CA ALA A 197 2.29 0.72 19.89
C ALA A 197 3.32 1.81 19.55
N VAL A 198 3.05 3.04 19.96
CA VAL A 198 3.92 4.20 19.70
C VAL A 198 4.82 4.45 20.90
N SER A 199 6.14 4.54 20.64
CA SER A 199 7.11 4.95 21.69
C SER A 199 7.10 6.47 21.78
N ARG A 200 6.82 6.99 22.98
CA ARG A 200 6.85 8.42 23.29
C ARG A 200 7.14 8.65 24.76
N ASP A 201 8.04 9.58 25.05
CA ASP A 201 8.38 9.99 26.42
C ASP A 201 8.69 8.78 27.36
N ASN A 202 9.51 7.84 26.86
CA ASN A 202 9.87 6.57 27.52
C ASN A 202 8.68 5.63 27.84
N LYS A 203 7.53 5.84 27.21
CA LYS A 203 6.34 4.99 27.33
C LYS A 203 6.02 4.30 26.02
N LYS A 204 5.32 3.18 26.11
CA LYS A 204 4.65 2.52 24.97
C LYS A 204 3.17 2.85 25.02
N LEU A 205 2.71 3.68 24.09
CA LEU A 205 1.34 4.17 24.07
C LEU A 205 0.49 3.40 23.05
N VAL A 206 -0.73 3.11 23.45
CA VAL A 206 -1.78 2.49 22.64
C VAL A 206 -3.06 3.33 22.69
N ASP A 207 -4.09 2.92 21.94
CA ASP A 207 -5.36 3.65 21.79
C ASP A 207 -5.96 4.04 23.15
N GLY A 208 -6.36 5.30 23.29
CA GLY A 208 -6.96 5.85 24.48
C GLY A 208 -8.35 5.26 24.79
N GLY A 209 -9.02 4.70 23.78
CA GLY A 209 -10.34 4.09 23.93
C GLY A 209 -10.39 2.89 24.87
N LEU A 210 -9.24 2.32 25.23
CA LEU A 210 -9.17 1.25 26.25
C LEU A 210 -9.48 1.73 27.67
N VAL A 211 -9.26 3.02 27.95
CA VAL A 211 -9.41 3.59 29.30
C VAL A 211 -10.41 4.74 29.31
N ARG A 212 -10.33 5.64 28.34
CA ARG A 212 -11.21 6.81 28.22
C ARG A 212 -11.51 7.09 26.74
N ASN A 213 -12.61 6.53 26.29
CA ASN A 213 -13.05 6.70 24.90
C ASN A 213 -13.86 7.98 24.66
N PHE A 214 -14.50 8.52 25.70
CA PHE A 214 -15.36 9.70 25.64
C PHE A 214 -14.92 10.74 26.68
N PRO A 215 -13.89 11.58 26.38
CA PRO A 215 -13.13 12.35 27.38
C PRO A 215 -13.81 13.66 27.81
N VAL A 216 -15.00 13.60 28.41
CA VAL A 216 -15.79 14.74 28.90
C VAL A 216 -15.12 15.40 30.10
N LYS A 217 -14.65 14.62 31.08
CA LYS A 217 -13.92 15.16 32.27
C LYS A 217 -12.73 16.02 31.83
N ASN A 218 -12.04 15.61 30.77
CA ASN A 218 -10.88 16.34 30.28
C ASN A 218 -11.25 17.69 29.67
N VAL A 219 -12.35 17.79 28.93
CA VAL A 219 -12.79 19.09 28.37
C VAL A 219 -13.36 20.00 29.47
N LYS A 220 -14.03 19.45 30.50
CA LYS A 220 -14.44 20.20 31.72
C LYS A 220 -13.22 20.76 32.43
N GLN A 221 -12.17 19.95 32.64
CA GLN A 221 -10.91 20.38 33.24
C GLN A 221 -10.17 21.48 32.46
N MET A 222 -10.41 21.59 31.17
CA MET A 222 -9.89 22.71 30.35
C MET A 222 -10.66 24.02 30.61
N GLY A 223 -11.80 23.97 31.32
CA GLY A 223 -12.60 25.13 31.68
C GLY A 223 -13.88 25.28 30.85
N ALA A 224 -14.41 24.21 30.25
CA ALA A 224 -15.70 24.23 29.56
C ALA A 224 -16.85 24.35 30.53
N ASP A 225 -17.73 25.34 30.36
CA ASP A 225 -18.96 25.51 31.11
C ASP A 225 -20.06 24.61 30.55
N ILE A 226 -20.18 24.54 29.22
CA ILE A 226 -21.16 23.72 28.50
C ILE A 226 -20.39 22.72 27.64
N VAL A 227 -20.71 21.43 27.76
CA VAL A 227 -20.09 20.36 26.99
C VAL A 227 -21.06 19.74 25.98
N ILE A 228 -20.65 19.76 24.72
CA ILE A 228 -21.29 19.03 23.63
C ILE A 228 -20.45 17.75 23.41
N GLY A 229 -21.05 16.60 23.65
CA GLY A 229 -20.40 15.32 23.49
C GLY A 229 -21.01 14.50 22.36
N SER A 230 -20.19 14.14 21.35
CA SER A 230 -20.63 13.28 20.24
C SER A 230 -19.99 11.88 20.39
N ASN A 231 -20.83 10.87 20.47
CA ASN A 231 -20.46 9.48 20.67
C ASN A 231 -20.92 8.59 19.51
N VAL A 232 -19.98 7.83 18.94
CA VAL A 232 -20.19 6.88 17.82
C VAL A 232 -20.13 5.42 18.30
N THR A 233 -19.95 5.17 19.60
CA THR A 233 -19.87 3.82 20.15
C THR A 233 -21.22 3.39 20.72
N ASN A 234 -21.46 2.09 20.76
CA ASN A 234 -22.68 1.48 21.27
C ASN A 234 -22.44 0.77 22.62
N GLY A 235 -21.31 1.10 23.30
CA GLY A 235 -20.87 0.38 24.50
C GLY A 235 -20.40 -1.05 24.18
N LEU A 236 -20.49 -1.93 25.17
CA LEU A 236 -20.10 -3.32 25.05
C LEU A 236 -21.02 -4.08 24.08
N SER A 237 -20.43 -4.99 23.31
CA SER A 237 -21.18 -5.82 22.36
C SER A 237 -22.10 -6.80 23.08
N LYS A 238 -23.29 -7.07 22.52
CA LYS A 238 -24.16 -8.14 23.02
C LYS A 238 -23.51 -9.50 22.75
N ILE A 239 -23.83 -10.49 23.59
CA ILE A 239 -23.22 -11.82 23.55
C ILE A 239 -23.35 -12.52 22.20
N ASP A 240 -24.46 -12.31 21.50
CA ASP A 240 -24.75 -12.85 20.16
C ASP A 240 -23.84 -12.31 19.06
N LYS A 241 -23.15 -11.18 19.28
CA LYS A 241 -22.20 -10.54 18.35
C LYS A 241 -20.74 -10.93 18.63
N ILE A 242 -20.45 -11.59 19.77
CA ILE A 242 -19.12 -12.07 20.13
C ILE A 242 -18.93 -13.46 19.52
N LYS A 243 -18.23 -13.55 18.36
CA LYS A 243 -18.19 -14.78 17.55
C LYS A 243 -16.82 -15.45 17.49
N ASN A 244 -15.75 -14.75 17.88
CA ASN A 244 -14.38 -15.25 17.74
C ASN A 244 -13.52 -14.74 18.91
N PRO A 245 -12.32 -15.34 19.12
CA PRO A 245 -11.42 -14.95 20.22
C PRO A 245 -11.00 -13.48 20.20
N VAL A 246 -10.91 -12.86 19.03
CA VAL A 246 -10.55 -11.43 18.90
C VAL A 246 -11.69 -10.57 19.43
N ASP A 247 -12.95 -10.91 19.14
CA ASP A 247 -14.11 -10.21 19.69
C ASP A 247 -14.13 -10.29 21.23
N VAL A 248 -13.77 -11.45 21.80
CA VAL A 248 -13.66 -11.64 23.26
C VAL A 248 -12.58 -10.72 23.84
N LEU A 249 -11.37 -10.72 23.25
CA LEU A 249 -10.29 -9.85 23.70
C LEU A 249 -10.65 -8.37 23.63
N MET A 250 -11.27 -7.95 22.54
CA MET A 250 -11.75 -6.57 22.39
C MET A 250 -12.84 -6.22 23.38
N GLN A 251 -13.79 -7.12 23.62
CA GLN A 251 -14.83 -6.94 24.63
C GLN A 251 -14.22 -6.71 26.02
N MET A 252 -13.26 -7.55 26.42
CA MET A 252 -12.57 -7.43 27.72
C MET A 252 -11.75 -6.13 27.82
N ALA A 253 -11.10 -5.73 26.73
CA ALA A 253 -10.31 -4.49 26.67
C ALA A 253 -11.17 -3.23 26.89
N PHE A 254 -12.45 -3.27 26.52
CA PHE A 254 -13.39 -2.15 26.68
C PHE A 254 -14.21 -2.16 27.97
N PHE A 255 -14.01 -3.11 28.89
CA PHE A 255 -14.74 -3.12 30.18
C PHE A 255 -14.49 -1.84 30.97
N LYS A 256 -13.22 -1.43 31.07
CA LYS A 256 -12.84 -0.23 31.82
C LYS A 256 -13.41 1.05 31.19
N GLU A 257 -13.41 1.14 29.87
CA GLU A 257 -14.04 2.25 29.15
C GLU A 257 -15.55 2.32 29.43
N SER A 258 -16.22 1.17 29.44
CA SER A 258 -17.66 1.12 29.70
C SER A 258 -18.03 1.60 31.10
N GLU A 259 -17.17 1.40 32.09
CA GLU A 259 -17.33 1.97 33.42
C GLU A 259 -17.05 3.48 33.43
N ASP A 260 -15.96 3.92 32.82
CA ASP A 260 -15.58 5.32 32.67
C ASP A 260 -16.68 6.13 31.96
N PHE A 261 -17.29 5.58 30.93
CA PHE A 261 -18.37 6.24 30.20
C PHE A 261 -19.59 6.56 31.07
N LYS A 262 -19.94 5.71 32.05
CA LYS A 262 -21.05 5.97 33.00
C LYS A 262 -20.81 7.20 33.87
N GLU A 263 -19.54 7.51 34.12
CA GLU A 263 -19.13 8.70 34.88
C GLU A 263 -19.02 9.95 34.00
N GLU A 264 -18.72 9.78 32.72
CA GLU A 264 -18.54 10.86 31.73
C GLU A 264 -19.91 11.39 31.23
N LEU A 265 -20.90 10.51 31.02
CA LEU A 265 -22.17 10.84 30.44
C LEU A 265 -22.96 11.92 31.25
N PRO A 266 -23.07 11.86 32.59
CA PRO A 266 -23.78 12.88 33.38
C PRO A 266 -23.16 14.28 33.33
N LEU A 267 -21.89 14.38 32.91
CA LEU A 267 -21.16 15.65 32.78
C LEU A 267 -21.35 16.30 31.40
N THR A 268 -22.12 15.67 30.52
CA THR A 268 -22.36 16.11 29.13
C THR A 268 -23.67 16.86 29.03
N ASP A 269 -23.64 18.16 28.72
CA ASP A 269 -24.83 19.00 28.67
C ASP A 269 -25.66 18.73 27.39
N ILE A 270 -25.00 18.47 26.26
CA ILE A 270 -25.64 18.05 25.00
C ILE A 270 -24.98 16.76 24.54
N TYR A 271 -25.65 15.64 24.82
CA TYR A 271 -25.19 14.32 24.41
C TYR A 271 -25.78 13.94 23.03
N ILE A 272 -24.90 13.57 22.10
CA ILE A 272 -25.25 13.18 20.73
C ILE A 272 -24.80 11.74 20.51
N HIS A 273 -25.78 10.85 20.46
CA HIS A 273 -25.55 9.47 20.04
C HIS A 273 -25.74 9.33 18.52
N MET A 274 -24.76 8.69 17.85
CA MET A 274 -24.82 8.45 16.42
C MET A 274 -25.42 7.07 16.11
N PRO A 275 -26.46 6.95 15.27
CA PRO A 275 -27.10 5.67 14.94
C PRO A 275 -26.28 4.87 13.91
N LEU A 276 -25.15 4.31 14.36
CA LEU A 276 -24.15 3.63 13.51
C LEU A 276 -24.04 2.12 13.83
N GLU A 277 -25.09 1.47 14.37
CA GLU A 277 -25.09 0.08 14.83
C GLU A 277 -24.78 -0.93 13.71
N LYS A 278 -25.08 -0.59 12.47
CA LYS A 278 -24.83 -1.43 11.28
C LYS A 278 -23.37 -1.40 10.82
N TYR A 279 -22.54 -0.47 11.34
CA TYR A 279 -21.14 -0.33 10.99
C TYR A 279 -20.24 -0.76 12.17
N ASN A 280 -19.07 -1.27 11.85
CA ASN A 280 -18.01 -1.57 12.80
C ASN A 280 -16.82 -0.59 12.65
N THR A 281 -15.82 -0.72 13.51
CA THR A 281 -14.62 0.14 13.52
C THR A 281 -13.79 0.05 12.24
N ALA A 282 -13.88 -1.05 11.50
CA ALA A 282 -13.16 -1.28 10.24
C ALA A 282 -13.98 -0.96 8.97
N SER A 283 -15.19 -0.39 9.09
CA SER A 283 -16.10 -0.12 7.94
C SER A 283 -15.65 1.06 7.06
N PHE A 284 -14.35 1.17 6.75
CA PHE A 284 -13.82 2.22 5.88
C PHE A 284 -14.31 2.16 4.43
N GLY A 285 -14.75 1.01 3.95
CA GLY A 285 -15.44 0.89 2.66
C GLY A 285 -16.83 1.52 2.60
N SER A 286 -17.39 1.95 3.76
CA SER A 286 -18.73 2.56 3.87
C SER A 286 -18.70 4.04 4.27
N ILE A 287 -17.59 4.72 4.02
CA ILE A 287 -17.34 6.11 4.47
C ILE A 287 -18.44 7.06 4.01
N ASP A 288 -18.89 6.99 2.76
CA ASP A 288 -19.93 7.88 2.24
C ASP A 288 -21.25 7.72 3.00
N HIS A 289 -21.59 6.50 3.37
CA HIS A 289 -22.79 6.22 4.19
C HIS A 289 -22.62 6.71 5.64
N ILE A 290 -21.45 6.52 6.23
CA ILE A 290 -21.12 7.00 7.60
C ILE A 290 -21.18 8.54 7.64
N LEU A 291 -20.59 9.22 6.65
CA LEU A 291 -20.67 10.67 6.52
C LEU A 291 -22.11 11.16 6.31
N ALA A 292 -22.90 10.43 5.52
CA ALA A 292 -24.31 10.76 5.31
C ALA A 292 -25.14 10.69 6.62
N GLU A 293 -24.94 9.65 7.44
CA GLU A 293 -25.59 9.53 8.75
C GLU A 293 -25.10 10.64 9.71
N GLY A 294 -23.79 10.93 9.72
CA GLY A 294 -23.24 12.06 10.48
C GLY A 294 -23.84 13.41 10.07
N ASN A 295 -23.96 13.66 8.76
CA ASN A 295 -24.58 14.87 8.23
C ASN A 295 -26.07 14.96 8.58
N LYS A 296 -26.79 13.83 8.56
CA LYS A 296 -28.20 13.75 8.97
C LYS A 296 -28.36 14.09 10.45
N THR A 297 -27.56 13.48 11.31
CA THR A 297 -27.55 13.76 12.76
C THR A 297 -27.17 15.20 13.03
N GLY A 298 -26.13 15.73 12.38
CA GLY A 298 -25.75 17.16 12.52
C GLY A 298 -26.89 18.11 12.17
N ARG A 299 -27.61 17.85 11.09
CA ARG A 299 -28.79 18.66 10.72
C ARG A 299 -29.90 18.59 11.78
N SER A 300 -30.13 17.47 12.44
CA SER A 300 -31.17 17.38 13.49
C SER A 300 -30.82 18.17 14.74
N TYR A 301 -29.52 18.32 15.05
CA TYR A 301 -29.03 19.13 16.19
C TYR A 301 -28.79 20.60 15.84
N TYR A 302 -28.78 20.98 14.55
CA TYR A 302 -28.57 22.37 14.11
C TYR A 302 -29.49 23.39 14.81
N PRO A 303 -30.82 23.16 15.00
CA PRO A 303 -31.66 24.14 15.69
C PRO A 303 -31.25 24.36 17.15
N GLN A 304 -30.74 23.32 17.83
CA GLN A 304 -30.25 23.43 19.20
C GLN A 304 -28.94 24.21 19.25
N PHE A 305 -27.99 23.93 18.34
CA PHE A 305 -26.75 24.69 18.22
C PHE A 305 -27.00 26.16 17.86
N LYS A 306 -27.95 26.43 16.97
CA LYS A 306 -28.31 27.78 16.59
C LYS A 306 -28.89 28.56 17.77
N ARG A 307 -29.83 27.99 18.51
CA ARG A 307 -30.36 28.60 19.74
C ARG A 307 -29.28 28.89 20.78
N LEU A 308 -28.34 27.94 20.96
CA LEU A 308 -27.22 28.13 21.89
C LEU A 308 -26.28 29.24 21.42
N ALA A 309 -25.95 29.28 20.15
CA ALA A 309 -25.13 30.34 19.53
C ALA A 309 -25.80 31.71 19.69
N ASP A 310 -27.09 31.83 19.37
CA ASP A 310 -27.85 33.09 19.48
C ASP A 310 -27.95 33.55 20.93
N SER A 311 -28.18 32.61 21.88
CA SER A 311 -28.22 32.93 23.32
C SER A 311 -26.88 33.48 23.80
N ILE A 312 -25.78 32.83 23.43
CA ILE A 312 -24.41 33.25 23.82
C ILE A 312 -24.07 34.63 23.16
N ASN A 313 -24.39 34.80 21.88
CA ASN A 313 -24.11 36.03 21.16
C ASN A 313 -24.93 37.22 21.69
N SER A 314 -26.14 37.00 22.25
CA SER A 314 -26.97 38.03 22.86
C SER A 314 -26.35 38.64 24.14
N LEU A 315 -25.36 37.95 24.77
CA LEU A 315 -24.61 38.50 25.89
C LEU A 315 -23.63 39.63 25.52
N GLY A 316 -23.61 40.05 24.24
CA GLY A 316 -22.83 41.21 23.75
C GLY A 316 -21.32 41.03 23.76
N VAL A 317 -20.84 39.83 24.01
CA VAL A 317 -19.41 39.47 23.92
C VAL A 317 -19.15 38.90 22.53
N SER A 318 -18.70 39.70 21.60
CA SER A 318 -18.26 39.21 20.28
C SER A 318 -17.18 38.15 20.48
N PRO A 319 -17.34 36.93 19.89
CA PRO A 319 -16.28 35.96 19.92
C PRO A 319 -15.02 36.52 19.27
N ALA A 320 -13.86 36.38 19.91
CA ALA A 320 -12.60 36.70 19.25
C ALA A 320 -12.56 35.99 17.92
N LYS A 321 -12.26 36.70 16.85
CA LYS A 321 -12.08 36.13 15.51
C LYS A 321 -11.00 35.06 15.65
N ILE A 322 -11.30 33.82 15.32
CA ILE A 322 -10.27 32.79 15.23
C ILE A 322 -9.43 33.20 14.03
N ASP A 323 -8.27 33.79 14.29
CA ASP A 323 -7.30 34.02 13.21
C ASP A 323 -6.91 32.65 12.70
N LYS A 324 -7.25 32.37 11.42
CA LYS A 324 -6.75 31.17 10.77
C LYS A 324 -5.22 31.24 10.85
N PRO A 325 -4.55 30.22 11.38
CA PRO A 325 -3.11 30.21 11.47
C PRO A 325 -2.55 30.47 10.07
N PHE A 326 -1.43 31.21 10.02
CA PHE A 326 -0.70 31.39 8.79
C PHE A 326 -0.28 29.99 8.31
N TYR A 327 -0.96 29.48 7.28
CA TYR A 327 -0.70 28.13 6.79
C TYR A 327 0.70 28.07 6.20
N ASN A 328 1.66 27.55 6.95
CA ASN A 328 2.99 27.27 6.45
C ASN A 328 2.88 26.25 5.31
N LYS A 329 3.02 26.73 4.08
CA LYS A 329 2.98 25.85 2.89
C LYS A 329 4.30 25.13 2.65
N SER A 330 5.40 25.70 3.14
CA SER A 330 6.76 25.17 3.05
C SER A 330 7.59 25.60 4.26
N VAL A 331 8.64 24.87 4.55
CA VAL A 331 9.61 25.16 5.60
C VAL A 331 11.01 25.14 5.00
N PHE A 332 11.86 26.10 5.40
CA PHE A 332 13.28 26.08 5.08
C PHE A 332 14.01 25.18 6.07
N VAL A 333 14.53 24.05 5.60
CA VAL A 333 15.27 23.10 6.45
C VAL A 333 16.73 23.53 6.47
N THR A 334 17.23 23.94 7.63
CA THR A 334 18.64 24.34 7.83
C THR A 334 19.50 23.23 8.39
N GLU A 335 18.89 22.33 9.19
CA GLU A 335 19.58 21.24 9.86
C GLU A 335 18.79 19.93 9.70
N VAL A 336 19.53 18.84 9.49
CA VAL A 336 18.96 17.49 9.40
C VAL A 336 19.62 16.61 10.45
N GLU A 337 18.81 16.05 11.33
CA GLU A 337 19.20 15.05 12.31
C GLU A 337 18.56 13.71 11.97
N VAL A 338 19.27 12.61 12.14
CA VAL A 338 18.76 11.26 11.88
C VAL A 338 19.13 10.36 13.04
N THR A 339 18.13 9.72 13.60
CA THR A 339 18.27 8.77 14.72
C THR A 339 17.77 7.38 14.34
N GLY A 340 18.23 6.34 15.03
CA GLY A 340 17.76 4.96 14.86
C GLY A 340 18.44 4.17 13.72
N LEU A 341 19.50 4.71 13.11
CA LEU A 341 20.31 3.98 12.12
C LEU A 341 21.37 3.12 12.84
N HIS A 342 21.44 1.83 12.48
CA HIS A 342 22.42 0.85 12.99
C HIS A 342 23.09 0.06 11.86
N LEU A 343 22.38 -0.22 10.78
CA LEU A 343 22.84 -0.99 9.62
C LEU A 343 23.23 -0.09 8.45
N THR A 344 22.64 1.10 8.38
CA THR A 344 22.85 2.05 7.29
C THR A 344 23.48 3.35 7.79
N SER A 345 24.05 4.16 6.90
CA SER A 345 24.65 5.45 7.24
C SER A 345 23.73 6.62 6.93
N ILE A 346 23.89 7.75 7.63
CA ILE A 346 23.14 8.99 7.39
C ILE A 346 23.26 9.45 5.92
N PRO A 347 24.45 9.51 5.29
CA PRO A 347 24.55 9.91 3.89
C PRO A 347 23.79 9.00 2.94
N PHE A 348 23.77 7.67 3.21
CA PHE A 348 23.01 6.73 2.42
C PHE A 348 21.48 6.92 2.59
N PHE A 349 21.02 7.12 3.82
CA PHE A 349 19.61 7.40 4.11
C PHE A 349 19.12 8.66 3.39
N LEU A 350 19.84 9.77 3.54
CA LEU A 350 19.50 11.05 2.90
C LEU A 350 19.53 10.95 1.37
N HIS A 351 20.49 10.19 0.82
CA HIS A 351 20.53 9.93 -0.61
C HIS A 351 19.30 9.15 -1.10
N LEU A 352 18.91 8.09 -0.40
CA LEU A 352 17.67 7.34 -0.74
C LEU A 352 16.44 8.22 -0.67
N MET A 353 16.37 9.12 0.29
CA MET A 353 15.30 10.12 0.40
C MET A 353 15.34 11.15 -0.74
N ASN A 354 16.49 11.39 -1.35
CA ASN A 354 16.79 12.57 -2.19
C ASN A 354 16.48 13.86 -1.40
N PHE A 355 17.06 13.96 -0.21
CA PHE A 355 16.81 15.01 0.75
C PHE A 355 18.11 15.72 1.08
N ASP A 356 18.12 17.05 0.93
CA ASP A 356 19.26 17.93 1.20
C ASP A 356 18.86 18.95 2.28
N ASP A 357 19.82 19.44 3.06
CA ASP A 357 19.65 20.59 3.91
C ASP A 357 19.66 21.90 3.10
N HIS A 358 19.46 23.03 3.77
CA HIS A 358 19.45 24.39 3.19
C HIS A 358 18.47 24.54 2.00
N ARG A 359 17.29 23.93 2.10
CA ARG A 359 16.28 23.92 1.05
C ARG A 359 14.86 24.04 1.61
N TYR A 360 13.96 24.61 0.80
CA TYR A 360 12.53 24.64 1.11
C TYR A 360 11.85 23.30 0.78
N TYR A 361 11.05 22.82 1.73
CA TYR A 361 10.25 21.61 1.57
C TYR A 361 8.79 21.86 1.91
N THR A 362 7.90 21.32 1.09
CA THR A 362 6.48 21.16 1.38
C THR A 362 6.23 19.81 2.05
N ALA A 363 5.10 19.65 2.75
CA ALA A 363 4.68 18.38 3.31
C ALA A 363 4.66 17.22 2.29
N ILE A 364 4.21 17.54 1.05
CA ILE A 364 4.16 16.56 -0.05
C ILE A 364 5.55 16.11 -0.46
N GLN A 365 6.53 17.02 -0.53
CA GLN A 365 7.91 16.69 -0.87
C GLN A 365 8.55 15.81 0.21
N ILE A 366 8.38 16.13 1.50
CA ILE A 366 8.88 15.31 2.60
C ILE A 366 8.24 13.92 2.56
N SER A 367 6.91 13.81 2.43
CA SER A 367 6.23 12.51 2.32
C SER A 367 6.73 11.69 1.12
N LYS A 368 7.01 12.33 -0.02
CA LYS A 368 7.58 11.65 -1.20
C LYS A 368 8.99 11.14 -0.93
N SER A 369 9.82 11.93 -0.24
CA SER A 369 11.17 11.53 0.17
C SER A 369 11.13 10.34 1.12
N VAL A 370 10.27 10.37 2.13
CA VAL A 370 10.05 9.26 3.08
C VAL A 370 9.63 7.98 2.34
N ARG A 371 8.63 8.06 1.46
CA ARG A 371 8.19 6.90 0.66
C ARG A 371 9.29 6.33 -0.24
N ARG A 372 10.16 7.20 -0.78
CA ARG A 372 11.29 6.77 -1.61
C ARG A 372 12.30 5.95 -0.79
N ALA A 373 12.66 6.41 0.41
CA ALA A 373 13.55 5.66 1.30
C ALA A 373 12.94 4.32 1.73
N GLN A 374 11.65 4.29 2.08
CA GLN A 374 10.95 3.04 2.40
C GLN A 374 10.89 2.07 1.23
N GLY A 375 10.78 2.59 -0.01
CA GLY A 375 10.77 1.79 -1.23
C GLY A 375 12.05 0.99 -1.46
N SER A 376 13.15 1.33 -0.80
CA SER A 376 14.38 0.54 -0.77
C SER A 376 14.28 -0.72 0.09
N ARG A 377 13.25 -0.80 0.95
CA ARG A 377 13.05 -1.85 1.96
C ARG A 377 14.17 -2.00 2.99
N TYR A 378 15.05 -1.00 3.12
CA TYR A 378 15.98 -0.92 4.25
C TYR A 378 15.28 -0.47 5.54
N TYR A 379 14.16 0.25 5.43
CA TYR A 379 13.46 0.89 6.54
C TYR A 379 12.03 0.38 6.67
N SER A 380 11.65 0.03 7.90
CA SER A 380 10.28 -0.36 8.27
C SER A 380 9.45 0.85 8.66
N GLY A 381 10.04 1.83 9.35
CA GLY A 381 9.41 3.04 9.80
C GLY A 381 10.30 4.28 9.62
N ILE A 382 9.72 5.37 9.14
CA ILE A 382 10.37 6.69 9.06
C ILE A 382 9.36 7.72 9.51
N THR A 383 9.59 8.32 10.67
CA THR A 383 8.80 9.45 11.17
C THR A 383 9.67 10.69 11.20
N TYR A 384 9.08 11.87 11.21
CA TYR A 384 9.85 13.10 11.34
C TYR A 384 9.16 14.11 12.24
N THR A 385 9.98 14.96 12.85
CA THR A 385 9.56 16.12 13.63
C THR A 385 10.26 17.35 13.05
N LEU A 386 9.55 18.45 12.94
CA LEU A 386 10.09 19.76 12.59
C LEU A 386 10.19 20.58 13.86
N GLU A 387 11.40 21.02 14.19
CA GLU A 387 11.67 21.94 15.30
C GLU A 387 11.94 23.34 14.74
N PRO A 388 11.11 24.34 15.06
CA PRO A 388 11.31 25.67 14.56
C PRO A 388 12.59 26.30 15.16
N LEU A 389 13.47 26.81 14.30
CA LEU A 389 14.67 27.56 14.69
C LEU A 389 14.41 29.07 14.56
N THR A 390 13.71 29.46 13.51
CA THR A 390 13.25 30.83 13.29
C THR A 390 11.79 30.77 12.79
N LYS A 391 11.20 31.94 12.45
CA LYS A 391 9.84 32.02 11.92
C LYS A 391 9.64 31.14 10.66
N ASP A 392 10.63 31.03 9.79
CA ASP A 392 10.53 30.40 8.48
C ASP A 392 11.50 29.21 8.31
N SER A 393 12.34 28.91 9.32
CA SER A 393 13.32 27.83 9.27
C SER A 393 13.15 26.84 10.40
N ALA A 394 13.48 25.57 10.13
CA ALA A 394 13.40 24.50 11.08
C ALA A 394 14.57 23.48 10.92
N ARG A 395 14.88 22.84 12.04
CA ARG A 395 15.58 21.54 12.05
C ARG A 395 14.55 20.45 11.77
N ILE A 396 14.91 19.49 10.92
CA ILE A 396 14.14 18.27 10.76
C ILE A 396 14.86 17.10 11.44
N ILE A 397 14.14 16.36 12.27
CA ILE A 397 14.64 15.17 12.96
C ILE A 397 13.90 13.97 12.39
N PHE A 398 14.63 13.09 11.69
CA PHE A 398 14.10 11.81 11.23
C PHE A 398 14.38 10.72 12.28
N ASN A 399 13.31 10.06 12.74
CA ASN A 399 13.40 8.85 13.56
C ASN A 399 13.15 7.64 12.67
N VAL A 400 14.17 6.80 12.53
CA VAL A 400 14.20 5.70 11.56
C VAL A 400 14.18 4.36 12.28
N GLU A 401 13.34 3.46 11.82
CA GLU A 401 13.36 2.05 12.18
C GLU A 401 13.84 1.25 10.98
N GLU A 402 14.97 0.55 11.13
CA GLU A 402 15.51 -0.28 10.07
C GLU A 402 14.85 -1.65 10.00
N ASN A 403 14.67 -2.16 8.78
CA ASN A 403 14.24 -3.53 8.57
C ASN A 403 15.36 -4.51 8.95
N PRO A 404 15.03 -5.70 9.46
CA PRO A 404 15.99 -6.79 9.59
C PRO A 404 16.68 -7.09 8.25
N ALA A 405 17.95 -7.46 8.32
CA ALA A 405 18.73 -7.77 7.12
C ALA A 405 18.21 -9.02 6.40
N SER A 406 17.61 -9.97 7.12
CA SER A 406 17.22 -11.26 6.57
C SER A 406 15.74 -11.57 6.79
N PHE A 407 15.12 -12.18 5.78
CA PHE A 407 13.72 -12.62 5.78
C PHE A 407 13.59 -14.03 5.23
N LEU A 408 12.80 -14.85 5.91
CA LEU A 408 12.23 -16.08 5.37
C LEU A 408 10.82 -15.77 4.86
N LYS A 409 10.58 -16.09 3.58
CA LYS A 409 9.30 -15.83 2.93
C LYS A 409 8.69 -17.14 2.47
N ALA A 410 7.37 -17.26 2.56
CA ALA A 410 6.66 -18.48 2.15
C ALA A 410 5.36 -18.15 1.44
N GLY A 411 4.96 -19.01 0.53
CA GLY A 411 3.71 -18.94 -0.20
C GLY A 411 3.29 -20.29 -0.72
N ILE A 412 2.04 -20.36 -1.17
CA ILE A 412 1.50 -21.53 -1.86
C ILE A 412 0.74 -21.03 -3.08
N TYR A 413 0.83 -21.74 -4.17
CA TYR A 413 0.02 -21.46 -5.35
C TYR A 413 -0.41 -22.73 -6.07
N TYR A 414 -1.47 -22.59 -6.82
CA TYR A 414 -1.97 -23.58 -7.78
C TYR A 414 -2.22 -22.90 -9.12
N THR A 415 -1.76 -23.49 -10.19
CA THR A 415 -2.20 -23.21 -11.56
C THR A 415 -2.53 -24.51 -12.26
N LYS A 416 -3.49 -24.48 -13.19
CA LYS A 416 -3.81 -25.68 -13.97
C LYS A 416 -2.59 -26.25 -14.73
N PHE A 417 -1.61 -25.42 -15.06
CA PHE A 417 -0.42 -25.81 -15.81
C PHE A 417 0.70 -26.39 -14.94
N ARG A 418 0.91 -25.84 -13.73
CA ARG A 418 2.03 -26.23 -12.85
C ARG A 418 1.60 -27.11 -11.65
N GLY A 419 0.27 -27.30 -11.45
CA GLY A 419 -0.25 -27.96 -10.27
C GLY A 419 -0.06 -27.16 -8.97
N ILE A 420 -0.10 -27.87 -7.85
CA ILE A 420 0.10 -27.31 -6.50
C ILE A 420 1.60 -27.17 -6.23
N ASN A 421 2.02 -25.99 -5.76
CA ASN A 421 3.41 -25.73 -5.39
C ASN A 421 3.49 -24.86 -4.12
N ALA A 422 4.45 -25.20 -3.26
CA ALA A 422 4.85 -24.39 -2.10
C ALA A 422 6.14 -23.63 -2.41
N ASN A 423 6.15 -22.34 -2.13
CA ASN A 423 7.30 -21.47 -2.36
C ASN A 423 7.95 -21.09 -1.05
N ILE A 424 9.27 -21.18 -0.99
CA ILE A 424 10.10 -20.74 0.13
C ILE A 424 11.21 -19.85 -0.44
N ASN A 425 11.45 -18.72 0.19
CA ASN A 425 12.51 -17.79 -0.19
C ASN A 425 13.26 -17.31 1.05
N LEU A 426 14.57 -17.35 0.97
CA LEU A 426 15.48 -16.71 1.91
C LEU A 426 16.11 -15.50 1.21
N THR A 427 15.85 -14.31 1.72
CA THR A 427 16.47 -13.07 1.26
C THR A 427 17.31 -12.50 2.40
N SER A 428 18.57 -12.16 2.15
CA SER A 428 19.44 -11.49 3.12
C SER A 428 20.17 -10.32 2.47
N ARG A 429 20.36 -9.25 3.20
CA ARG A 429 21.20 -8.12 2.81
C ARG A 429 22.51 -8.16 3.56
N ASP A 430 23.58 -7.72 2.89
CA ASP A 430 24.92 -7.62 3.46
C ASP A 430 25.44 -8.93 4.08
N PHE A 431 25.01 -10.08 3.51
CA PHE A 431 25.33 -11.40 4.07
C PHE A 431 26.77 -11.82 3.75
N PHE A 432 27.19 -11.76 2.49
CA PHE A 432 28.55 -12.10 2.07
C PHE A 432 29.40 -10.84 1.90
N ILE A 433 28.86 -9.81 1.28
CA ILE A 433 29.55 -8.57 0.92
C ILE A 433 28.66 -7.39 1.28
N ASN A 434 29.22 -6.31 1.81
CA ASN A 434 28.46 -5.10 2.11
C ASN A 434 27.83 -4.49 0.86
N ASN A 435 26.68 -3.90 1.01
CA ASN A 435 25.87 -3.33 -0.08
C ASN A 435 25.37 -4.38 -1.07
N SER A 436 25.07 -5.59 -0.60
CA SER A 436 24.52 -6.67 -1.40
C SER A 436 23.10 -7.09 -0.97
N ARG A 437 22.46 -7.85 -1.85
CA ARG A 437 21.26 -8.62 -1.54
C ARG A 437 21.44 -10.02 -2.12
N ASP A 438 21.34 -11.00 -1.26
CA ASP A 438 21.40 -12.41 -1.60
C ASP A 438 19.99 -13.01 -1.49
N MET A 439 19.61 -13.81 -2.45
CA MET A 439 18.30 -14.44 -2.51
C MET A 439 18.44 -15.89 -2.97
N VAL A 440 17.78 -16.79 -2.25
CA VAL A 440 17.59 -18.19 -2.69
C VAL A 440 16.13 -18.54 -2.56
N SER A 441 15.55 -19.04 -3.63
CA SER A 441 14.12 -19.37 -3.73
C SER A 441 13.95 -20.81 -4.21
N PHE A 442 13.00 -21.50 -3.60
CA PHE A 442 12.57 -22.84 -3.98
C PHE A 442 11.05 -22.85 -4.17
N SER A 443 10.61 -23.49 -5.24
CA SER A 443 9.22 -23.88 -5.44
C SER A 443 9.17 -25.39 -5.62
N LEU A 444 8.43 -26.05 -4.76
CA LEU A 444 8.35 -27.50 -4.68
C LEU A 444 6.89 -27.96 -4.74
N GLY A 445 6.62 -28.96 -5.56
CA GLY A 445 5.31 -29.54 -5.74
C GLY A 445 5.26 -30.40 -7.02
N GLU A 446 4.22 -30.23 -7.81
CA GLU A 446 4.09 -30.92 -9.11
C GLU A 446 5.12 -30.42 -10.14
N SER A 447 5.59 -29.17 -10.00
CA SER A 447 6.75 -28.64 -10.69
C SER A 447 7.82 -28.23 -9.68
N MET A 448 9.08 -28.15 -10.13
CA MET A 448 10.20 -27.72 -9.28
C MET A 448 10.90 -26.54 -9.91
N GLN A 449 11.07 -25.47 -9.12
CA GLN A 449 11.87 -24.33 -9.51
C GLN A 449 12.85 -23.97 -8.42
N MET A 450 14.03 -23.51 -8.82
CA MET A 450 15.05 -23.00 -7.93
C MET A 450 15.64 -21.74 -8.57
N GLU A 451 15.85 -20.71 -7.76
CA GLU A 451 16.49 -19.48 -8.18
C GLU A 451 17.44 -19.00 -7.08
N ALA A 452 18.66 -18.67 -7.45
CA ALA A 452 19.63 -18.03 -6.58
C ALA A 452 20.15 -16.76 -7.26
N GLU A 453 20.18 -15.66 -6.54
CA GLU A 453 20.61 -14.37 -7.06
C GLU A 453 21.47 -13.63 -6.03
N HIS A 454 22.58 -13.12 -6.48
CA HIS A 454 23.43 -12.15 -5.77
C HIS A 454 23.36 -10.82 -6.51
N LEU A 455 22.91 -9.77 -5.83
CA LEU A 455 22.87 -8.40 -6.32
C LEU A 455 23.85 -7.57 -5.50
N GLN A 456 24.88 -7.00 -6.16
CA GLN A 456 25.89 -6.14 -5.57
C GLN A 456 25.67 -4.71 -6.06
N TYR A 457 25.33 -3.79 -5.16
CA TYR A 457 25.30 -2.38 -5.50
C TYR A 457 26.72 -1.80 -5.60
N LEU A 458 26.92 -0.97 -6.62
CA LEU A 458 28.20 -0.29 -6.90
C LEU A 458 28.06 1.20 -6.61
N GLY A 459 29.14 1.78 -6.06
CA GLY A 459 29.22 3.22 -5.75
C GLY A 459 28.38 3.64 -4.54
N ARG A 460 28.57 4.89 -4.12
CA ARG A 460 27.89 5.46 -2.93
C ARG A 460 26.39 5.68 -3.15
N ILE A 461 26.00 5.90 -4.39
CA ILE A 461 24.62 6.26 -4.79
C ILE A 461 23.75 5.02 -5.00
N LYS A 462 24.35 3.83 -5.14
CA LYS A 462 23.65 2.55 -5.37
C LYS A 462 22.67 2.56 -6.58
N ASN A 463 22.95 3.36 -7.61
CA ASN A 463 22.18 3.38 -8.84
C ASN A 463 22.60 2.29 -9.82
N VAL A 464 23.81 1.79 -9.66
CA VAL A 464 24.38 0.75 -10.50
C VAL A 464 24.49 -0.53 -9.68
N ALA A 465 24.08 -1.64 -10.27
CA ALA A 465 24.15 -2.95 -9.66
C ALA A 465 24.78 -3.97 -10.62
N PHE A 466 25.59 -4.85 -10.08
CA PHE A 466 25.99 -6.09 -10.69
C PHE A 466 25.09 -7.20 -10.14
N ILE A 467 24.52 -8.02 -11.02
CA ILE A 467 23.59 -9.09 -10.64
C ILE A 467 24.11 -10.39 -11.24
N ALA A 468 24.37 -11.37 -10.41
CA ALA A 468 24.73 -12.73 -10.80
C ALA A 468 23.63 -13.69 -10.32
N GLY A 469 23.13 -14.56 -11.20
CA GLY A 469 22.07 -15.47 -10.80
C GLY A 469 22.09 -16.80 -11.54
N ALA A 470 21.42 -17.76 -10.94
CA ALA A 470 21.18 -19.09 -11.51
C ALA A 470 19.71 -19.47 -11.32
N LYS A 471 19.10 -20.01 -12.34
CA LYS A 471 17.70 -20.47 -12.32
C LYS A 471 17.59 -21.89 -12.88
N MET A 472 16.80 -22.71 -12.22
CA MET A 472 16.39 -24.06 -12.65
C MET A 472 14.86 -24.11 -12.71
N ASP A 473 14.32 -24.71 -13.76
CA ASP A 473 12.88 -24.98 -13.89
C ASP A 473 12.70 -26.42 -14.43
N ASN A 474 11.91 -27.23 -13.75
CA ASN A 474 11.61 -28.59 -14.13
C ASN A 474 10.09 -28.77 -14.12
N GLN A 475 9.51 -28.99 -15.29
CA GLN A 475 8.06 -29.10 -15.48
C GLN A 475 7.71 -30.01 -16.64
N ASP A 476 6.50 -30.53 -16.61
CA ASP A 476 5.92 -31.26 -17.72
C ASP A 476 5.14 -30.28 -18.61
N ILE A 477 5.37 -30.37 -19.92
CA ILE A 477 4.72 -29.55 -20.95
C ILE A 477 3.98 -30.48 -21.91
N SER A 478 2.69 -30.21 -22.14
CA SER A 478 1.92 -30.94 -23.15
C SER A 478 2.34 -30.54 -24.56
N SER A 479 2.43 -31.51 -25.47
CA SER A 479 2.52 -31.26 -26.90
C SER A 479 1.13 -31.28 -27.54
N TYR A 480 0.98 -30.51 -28.62
CA TYR A 480 -0.31 -30.32 -29.27
C TYR A 480 -0.21 -30.52 -30.78
N VAL A 481 -1.19 -31.21 -31.37
CA VAL A 481 -1.46 -31.26 -32.77
C VAL A 481 -2.90 -30.76 -32.98
N ASP A 482 -3.10 -29.80 -33.86
CA ASP A 482 -4.40 -29.16 -34.12
C ASP A 482 -5.13 -28.73 -32.83
N TYR A 483 -4.38 -28.10 -31.91
CA TYR A 483 -4.87 -27.62 -30.61
C TYR A 483 -5.37 -28.73 -29.65
N ARG A 484 -5.08 -30.01 -29.92
CA ARG A 484 -5.40 -31.16 -29.07
C ARG A 484 -4.11 -31.71 -28.47
N ILE A 485 -4.18 -32.15 -27.21
CA ILE A 485 -3.06 -32.81 -26.57
C ILE A 485 -2.76 -34.11 -27.36
N ASP A 486 -1.52 -34.19 -27.83
CA ASP A 486 -0.99 -35.33 -28.58
C ASP A 486 0.00 -36.14 -27.71
N GLY A 487 0.69 -35.48 -26.78
CA GLY A 487 1.65 -36.09 -25.90
C GLY A 487 2.11 -35.16 -24.80
N ALA A 488 3.19 -35.50 -24.13
CA ALA A 488 3.83 -34.65 -23.12
C ALA A 488 5.33 -34.93 -23.04
N TYR A 489 6.07 -33.93 -22.66
CA TYR A 489 7.50 -34.01 -22.42
C TYR A 489 7.90 -33.30 -21.15
N ARG A 490 8.92 -33.79 -20.45
CA ARG A 490 9.57 -33.13 -19.31
C ARG A 490 10.65 -32.19 -19.81
N GLN A 491 10.50 -30.91 -19.48
CA GLN A 491 11.50 -29.89 -19.75
C GLN A 491 12.28 -29.57 -18.47
N LYS A 492 13.62 -29.72 -18.54
CA LYS A 492 14.54 -29.18 -17.52
C LYS A 492 15.28 -28.01 -18.13
N PHE A 493 15.08 -26.82 -17.57
CA PHE A 493 15.73 -25.59 -18.00
C PHE A 493 16.69 -25.10 -16.93
N TYR A 494 17.90 -24.77 -17.34
CA TYR A 494 18.94 -24.20 -16.50
C TYR A 494 19.43 -22.90 -17.16
N ARG A 495 19.56 -21.85 -16.38
CA ARG A 495 20.10 -20.56 -16.80
C ARG A 495 21.05 -20.02 -15.76
N GLY A 496 22.30 -19.71 -16.17
CA GLY A 496 23.19 -18.83 -15.43
C GLY A 496 23.23 -17.47 -16.09
N TYR A 497 23.23 -16.36 -15.34
CA TYR A 497 23.24 -15.03 -15.92
C TYR A 497 24.07 -14.04 -15.11
N LEU A 498 24.61 -13.04 -15.82
CA LEU A 498 25.31 -11.89 -15.28
C LEU A 498 24.69 -10.63 -15.91
N ASN A 499 24.28 -9.67 -15.09
CA ASN A 499 23.75 -8.39 -15.56
C ASN A 499 24.51 -7.24 -14.91
N PHE A 500 24.71 -6.19 -15.70
CA PHE A 500 25.17 -4.90 -15.23
C PHE A 500 24.03 -3.90 -15.47
N GLN A 501 23.42 -3.40 -14.40
CA GLN A 501 22.19 -2.62 -14.42
C GLN A 501 22.42 -1.22 -13.90
N ASN A 502 21.80 -0.24 -14.53
CA ASN A 502 21.64 1.11 -14.01
C ASN A 502 20.15 1.38 -13.77
N SER A 503 19.81 1.82 -12.56
CA SER A 503 18.43 2.16 -12.17
C SER A 503 18.28 3.67 -12.06
N GLY A 504 17.57 4.26 -13.03
CA GLY A 504 17.24 5.70 -13.08
C GLY A 504 16.10 6.08 -12.12
N GLY A 505 16.23 5.74 -10.83
CA GLY A 505 15.20 5.92 -9.80
C GLY A 505 14.25 4.74 -9.69
N ASN A 506 13.00 4.99 -9.22
CA ASN A 506 12.08 3.91 -8.86
C ASN A 506 11.23 3.37 -10.02
N ARG A 507 11.40 3.85 -11.25
CA ARG A 507 10.51 3.50 -12.36
C ARG A 507 11.21 2.88 -13.56
N ILE A 508 12.51 3.07 -13.72
CA ILE A 508 13.26 2.64 -14.89
C ILE A 508 14.55 1.96 -14.45
N ALA A 509 14.87 0.85 -15.08
CA ALA A 509 16.16 0.19 -15.00
C ALA A 509 16.53 -0.33 -16.39
N GLY A 510 17.79 -0.19 -16.78
CA GLY A 510 18.30 -0.71 -18.02
C GLY A 510 19.72 -1.23 -17.85
N GLY A 511 20.11 -2.12 -18.72
CA GLY A 511 21.43 -2.73 -18.58
C GLY A 511 21.84 -3.62 -19.75
N ILE A 512 23.03 -4.18 -19.57
CA ILE A 512 23.59 -5.20 -20.44
C ILE A 512 23.72 -6.49 -19.63
N GLY A 513 23.44 -7.62 -20.29
CA GLY A 513 23.54 -8.93 -19.65
C GLY A 513 24.12 -9.99 -20.57
N ALA A 514 24.59 -11.07 -19.96
CA ALA A 514 24.96 -12.31 -20.63
C ALA A 514 24.36 -13.49 -19.88
N SER A 515 23.88 -14.50 -20.59
CA SER A 515 23.40 -15.74 -20.00
C SER A 515 23.83 -16.95 -20.79
N ILE A 516 24.04 -18.05 -20.08
CA ILE A 516 24.15 -19.40 -20.64
C ILE A 516 22.88 -20.15 -20.28
N GLU A 517 22.24 -20.74 -21.29
CA GLU A 517 21.01 -21.52 -21.16
C GLU A 517 21.26 -22.97 -21.55
N ASN A 518 20.71 -23.90 -20.80
CA ASN A 518 20.69 -25.32 -21.14
C ASN A 518 19.29 -25.86 -20.97
N ILE A 519 18.77 -26.54 -21.97
CA ILE A 519 17.42 -27.12 -21.97
C ILE A 519 17.55 -28.61 -22.28
N ARG A 520 16.90 -29.42 -21.46
CA ARG A 520 16.81 -30.88 -21.69
C ARG A 520 15.35 -31.24 -21.85
N TYR A 521 15.09 -32.02 -22.92
CA TYR A 521 13.77 -32.55 -23.23
C TYR A 521 13.77 -34.05 -23.12
N HIS A 522 12.76 -34.60 -22.46
CA HIS A 522 12.53 -36.03 -22.35
C HIS A 522 11.03 -36.33 -22.53
N PRO A 523 10.61 -37.06 -23.61
CA PRO A 523 9.22 -37.44 -23.78
C PRO A 523 8.73 -38.25 -22.56
N THR A 524 7.56 -37.88 -22.04
CA THR A 524 6.87 -38.63 -20.95
C THR A 524 5.63 -39.33 -21.48
N ILE A 525 5.01 -38.79 -22.51
CA ILE A 525 3.94 -39.40 -23.27
C ILE A 525 4.29 -39.18 -24.74
N HIS A 526 4.41 -40.29 -25.48
CA HIS A 526 4.78 -40.26 -26.90
C HIS A 526 3.77 -39.48 -27.73
N SER A 527 4.26 -38.69 -28.69
CA SER A 527 3.48 -37.87 -29.62
C SER A 527 3.92 -38.12 -31.05
N MET A 528 3.11 -37.66 -32.01
CA MET A 528 3.48 -37.75 -33.43
C MET A 528 4.77 -37.00 -33.77
N THR A 529 5.05 -35.92 -33.02
CA THR A 529 6.30 -35.16 -33.16
C THR A 529 6.99 -35.11 -31.81
N GLU A 530 8.11 -35.79 -31.63
CA GLU A 530 8.86 -35.86 -30.39
C GLU A 530 10.20 -35.15 -30.52
N VAL A 531 10.58 -34.43 -29.46
CA VAL A 531 11.89 -33.83 -29.30
C VAL A 531 12.56 -34.45 -28.07
N GLN A 532 13.72 -35.06 -28.27
CA GLN A 532 14.52 -35.64 -27.17
C GLN A 532 15.95 -35.11 -27.27
N GLY A 533 16.58 -34.83 -26.13
CA GLY A 533 17.99 -34.46 -26.04
C GLY A 533 18.24 -33.12 -25.35
N ASN A 534 19.40 -32.54 -25.68
CA ASN A 534 19.90 -31.33 -25.03
C ASN A 534 20.11 -30.21 -26.05
N PHE A 535 19.82 -29.00 -25.60
CA PHE A 535 20.18 -27.78 -26.30
C PHE A 535 20.84 -26.80 -25.35
N SER A 536 21.92 -26.15 -25.76
CA SER A 536 22.55 -25.07 -25.02
C SER A 536 22.91 -23.89 -25.93
N ALA A 537 22.85 -22.68 -25.41
CA ALA A 537 23.21 -21.47 -26.11
C ALA A 537 23.74 -20.42 -25.15
N ILE A 538 24.51 -19.47 -25.67
CA ILE A 538 24.89 -18.25 -25.00
C ILE A 538 24.06 -17.12 -25.59
N LYS A 539 23.57 -16.22 -24.74
CA LYS A 539 22.87 -15.01 -25.14
C LYS A 539 23.49 -13.80 -24.47
N THR A 540 23.85 -12.79 -25.25
CA THR A 540 24.17 -11.46 -24.76
C THR A 540 23.03 -10.52 -25.11
N TYR A 541 22.66 -9.59 -24.23
CA TYR A 541 21.48 -8.78 -24.42
C TYR A 541 21.55 -7.41 -23.76
N LEU A 542 20.85 -6.45 -24.36
CA LEU A 542 20.48 -5.19 -23.76
C LEU A 542 19.04 -5.29 -23.30
N TYR A 543 18.73 -4.73 -22.14
CA TYR A 543 17.36 -4.72 -21.65
C TYR A 543 16.97 -3.38 -21.04
N LEU A 544 15.66 -3.09 -21.09
CA LEU A 544 15.05 -1.94 -20.47
C LEU A 544 13.76 -2.38 -19.79
N ASN A 545 13.65 -2.04 -18.50
CA ASN A 545 12.48 -2.28 -17.68
C ASN A 545 11.92 -0.95 -17.20
N TYR A 546 10.66 -0.66 -17.51
CA TYR A 546 9.91 0.47 -16.97
C TYR A 546 8.70 -0.04 -16.21
N ASN A 547 8.45 0.48 -14.98
CA ASN A 547 7.31 0.08 -14.20
C ASN A 547 6.81 1.23 -13.32
N SER A 548 5.65 1.78 -13.70
CA SER A 548 4.95 2.85 -12.98
C SER A 548 3.59 2.39 -12.42
N LEU A 549 3.35 1.08 -12.34
CA LEU A 549 2.10 0.54 -11.79
C LEU A 549 1.90 0.98 -10.35
N ASN A 550 0.66 1.28 -9.98
CA ASN A 550 0.32 1.70 -8.62
C ASN A 550 0.34 0.55 -7.61
N GLN A 551 0.06 -0.68 -8.03
CA GLN A 551 0.05 -1.88 -7.17
C GLN A 551 0.46 -3.12 -7.96
N ALA A 552 0.94 -4.16 -7.25
CA ALA A 552 1.47 -5.39 -7.87
C ALA A 552 0.35 -6.29 -8.40
N LEU A 553 -0.75 -6.43 -7.62
CA LEU A 553 -1.90 -7.26 -7.99
C LEU A 553 -3.05 -6.35 -8.41
N TYR A 554 -3.65 -6.65 -9.56
CA TYR A 554 -4.77 -5.89 -10.14
C TYR A 554 -4.52 -4.37 -10.23
N PRO A 555 -3.45 -3.91 -10.87
CA PRO A 555 -3.15 -2.49 -11.00
C PRO A 555 -4.32 -1.74 -11.63
N VAL A 556 -4.60 -0.54 -11.10
CA VAL A 556 -5.70 0.33 -11.57
C VAL A 556 -5.16 1.36 -12.56
N ARG A 557 -3.90 1.76 -12.40
CA ARG A 557 -3.25 2.76 -13.26
C ARG A 557 -1.76 2.51 -13.38
N GLY A 558 -1.20 2.94 -14.50
CA GLY A 558 0.23 2.94 -14.77
C GLY A 558 0.60 2.10 -15.97
N LEU A 559 1.89 2.09 -16.26
CA LEU A 559 2.50 1.41 -17.40
C LEU A 559 3.60 0.49 -16.90
N LYS A 560 3.67 -0.72 -17.44
CA LYS A 560 4.82 -1.62 -17.33
C LYS A 560 5.33 -1.92 -18.74
N LEU A 561 6.65 -1.91 -18.91
CA LEU A 561 7.31 -2.24 -20.16
C LEU A 561 8.58 -3.03 -19.85
N ILE A 562 8.76 -4.15 -20.51
CA ILE A 562 9.98 -4.95 -20.52
C ILE A 562 10.37 -5.15 -21.99
N THR A 563 11.58 -4.77 -22.34
CA THR A 563 12.09 -5.01 -23.69
C THR A 563 13.52 -5.55 -23.62
N GLU A 564 13.85 -6.43 -24.53
CA GLU A 564 15.17 -7.05 -24.64
C GLU A 564 15.57 -7.16 -26.10
N LEU A 565 16.79 -6.72 -26.40
CA LEU A 565 17.47 -6.97 -27.67
C LEU A 565 18.67 -7.87 -27.38
N GLY A 566 18.61 -9.12 -27.82
CA GLY A 566 19.62 -10.14 -27.54
C GLY A 566 20.23 -10.73 -28.81
N TYR A 567 21.47 -11.20 -28.70
CA TYR A 567 22.14 -12.01 -29.69
C TYR A 567 22.39 -13.40 -29.15
N VAL A 568 21.84 -14.43 -29.80
CA VAL A 568 21.93 -15.86 -29.43
C VAL A 568 22.97 -16.53 -30.30
N TYR A 569 23.97 -17.12 -29.67
CA TYR A 569 25.11 -17.71 -30.37
C TYR A 569 25.69 -18.91 -29.61
N ASN A 570 26.70 -19.57 -30.20
CA ASN A 570 27.34 -20.77 -29.70
C ASN A 570 26.29 -21.85 -29.33
N GLN A 571 25.36 -22.04 -30.26
CA GLN A 571 24.31 -23.04 -30.08
C GLN A 571 24.91 -24.43 -30.23
N LYS A 572 24.81 -25.24 -29.18
CA LYS A 572 25.20 -26.65 -29.16
C LYS A 572 23.97 -27.50 -28.91
N HIS A 573 23.76 -28.49 -29.75
CA HIS A 573 22.60 -29.36 -29.63
C HIS A 573 23.00 -30.82 -29.82
N ASN A 574 22.29 -31.68 -29.12
CA ASN A 574 22.23 -33.11 -29.35
C ASN A 574 20.74 -33.49 -29.25
N LEU A 575 20.01 -33.05 -30.30
CA LEU A 575 18.56 -33.21 -30.36
C LEU A 575 18.23 -34.28 -31.37
N GLN A 576 17.35 -35.18 -30.99
CA GLN A 576 16.71 -36.11 -31.89
C GLN A 576 15.25 -35.68 -32.08
N LEU A 577 14.87 -35.38 -33.30
CA LEU A 577 13.51 -35.08 -33.70
C LEU A 577 12.91 -36.31 -34.34
N PHE A 578 11.80 -36.81 -33.83
CA PHE A 578 11.06 -37.92 -34.43
C PHE A 578 9.73 -37.38 -34.97
N GLN A 579 9.37 -37.80 -36.17
CA GLN A 579 8.07 -37.57 -36.75
C GLN A 579 7.43 -38.91 -37.11
N ASN A 580 6.29 -39.22 -36.54
CA ASN A 580 5.65 -40.54 -36.66
C ASN A 580 6.59 -41.73 -36.34
N GLY A 581 7.45 -41.59 -35.32
CA GLY A 581 8.41 -42.57 -34.92
C GLY A 581 9.67 -42.69 -35.80
N VAL A 582 9.80 -41.90 -36.84
CA VAL A 582 10.97 -41.82 -37.74
C VAL A 582 11.83 -40.62 -37.35
N GLN A 583 13.13 -40.87 -37.14
CA GLN A 583 14.06 -39.76 -36.83
C GLN A 583 14.24 -38.89 -38.06
N VAL A 584 13.98 -37.62 -37.91
CA VAL A 584 14.19 -36.56 -38.89
C VAL A 584 15.61 -36.02 -38.76
N ALA A 585 16.26 -35.63 -39.88
CA ALA A 585 17.60 -35.04 -39.88
C ALA A 585 17.67 -33.82 -38.97
N ASP A 586 18.75 -33.74 -38.18
CA ASP A 586 19.03 -32.62 -37.31
C ASP A 586 19.31 -31.34 -38.07
N PRO A 587 18.51 -30.26 -37.95
CA PRO A 587 18.75 -29.03 -38.67
C PRO A 587 19.91 -28.27 -38.03
N ASN A 588 20.83 -27.74 -38.85
CA ASN A 588 21.79 -26.74 -38.38
C ASN A 588 21.08 -25.46 -37.98
N TYR A 589 21.40 -24.96 -36.82
CA TYR A 589 20.84 -23.72 -36.28
C TYR A 589 21.84 -22.58 -36.41
N ASP A 590 21.39 -21.48 -36.99
CA ASP A 590 22.20 -20.27 -37.13
C ASP A 590 22.12 -19.40 -35.87
N ASN A 591 23.20 -18.65 -35.62
CA ASN A 591 23.16 -17.58 -34.62
C ASN A 591 22.15 -16.51 -35.06
N PHE A 592 21.45 -15.89 -34.13
CA PHE A 592 20.42 -14.92 -34.47
C PHE A 592 20.27 -13.80 -33.44
N THR A 593 19.77 -12.66 -33.94
CA THR A 593 19.31 -11.56 -33.10
C THR A 593 17.86 -11.82 -32.69
N ARG A 594 17.54 -11.53 -31.45
CA ARG A 594 16.19 -11.61 -30.88
C ARG A 594 15.76 -10.28 -30.34
N LEU A 595 14.58 -9.82 -30.72
CA LEU A 595 13.89 -8.70 -30.14
C LEU A 595 12.65 -9.22 -29.37
N SER A 596 12.44 -8.79 -28.16
CA SER A 596 11.22 -9.07 -27.40
C SER A 596 10.70 -7.84 -26.68
N PHE A 597 9.39 -7.74 -26.57
CA PHE A 597 8.65 -6.64 -25.99
C PHE A 597 7.45 -7.18 -25.20
N ASP A 598 7.28 -6.76 -23.95
CA ASP A 598 6.11 -7.04 -23.10
C ASP A 598 5.70 -5.73 -22.41
N GLY A 599 4.56 -5.18 -22.80
CA GLY A 599 4.01 -3.94 -22.31
C GLY A 599 2.60 -4.10 -21.79
N SER A 600 2.27 -3.40 -20.70
CA SER A 600 0.90 -3.33 -20.19
C SER A 600 0.57 -1.94 -19.68
N VAL A 601 -0.62 -1.45 -19.98
CA VAL A 601 -1.14 -0.15 -19.52
C VAL A 601 -2.49 -0.34 -18.86
N PHE A 602 -2.71 0.38 -17.73
CA PHE A 602 -3.94 0.34 -16.95
C PHE A 602 -4.47 1.76 -16.77
N ILE A 603 -5.75 1.96 -17.08
CA ILE A 603 -6.43 3.25 -17.07
C ILE A 603 -7.74 3.13 -16.29
N PRO A 604 -7.91 3.87 -15.17
CA PRO A 604 -9.19 3.93 -14.48
C PRO A 604 -10.19 4.74 -15.33
N ILE A 605 -11.38 4.18 -15.56
CA ILE A 605 -12.44 4.85 -16.33
C ILE A 605 -13.42 5.53 -15.39
N HIS A 606 -14.07 4.78 -14.51
CA HIS A 606 -15.09 5.28 -13.59
C HIS A 606 -15.33 4.29 -12.44
N SER A 607 -15.63 4.79 -11.21
CA SER A 607 -16.13 3.98 -10.07
C SER A 607 -15.44 2.62 -9.86
N GLY A 608 -14.09 2.59 -9.98
CA GLY A 608 -13.31 1.36 -9.80
C GLY A 608 -13.17 0.49 -11.05
N ILE A 609 -13.82 0.82 -12.18
CA ILE A 609 -13.65 0.13 -13.46
C ILE A 609 -12.29 0.48 -14.06
N THR A 610 -11.55 -0.54 -14.47
CA THR A 610 -10.22 -0.39 -15.10
C THR A 610 -10.22 -0.97 -16.49
N LEU A 611 -9.90 -0.16 -17.48
CA LEU A 611 -9.50 -0.60 -18.83
C LEU A 611 -8.02 -0.95 -18.80
N PHE A 612 -7.63 -2.03 -19.45
CA PHE A 612 -6.23 -2.34 -19.63
C PHE A 612 -5.94 -2.90 -21.01
N SER A 613 -4.71 -2.69 -21.46
CA SER A 613 -4.16 -3.28 -22.68
C SER A 613 -2.84 -3.94 -22.38
N GLU A 614 -2.62 -5.14 -22.93
CA GLU A 614 -1.34 -5.84 -22.88
C GLU A 614 -0.87 -6.09 -24.31
N ILE A 615 0.40 -5.75 -24.60
CA ILE A 615 1.02 -5.94 -25.90
C ILE A 615 2.26 -6.79 -25.69
N GLN A 616 2.36 -7.90 -26.41
CA GLN A 616 3.55 -8.73 -26.44
C GLN A 616 3.98 -8.94 -27.88
N ALA A 617 5.25 -8.71 -28.15
CA ALA A 617 5.82 -8.92 -29.48
C ALA A 617 7.20 -9.55 -29.37
N GLY A 618 7.56 -10.34 -30.36
CA GLY A 618 8.88 -10.91 -30.46
C GLY A 618 9.22 -11.41 -31.84
N VAL A 619 10.49 -11.26 -32.20
CA VAL A 619 11.03 -11.72 -33.51
C VAL A 619 12.41 -12.32 -33.27
N ASN A 620 12.61 -13.53 -33.79
CA ASN A 620 13.91 -14.13 -34.00
C ASN A 620 14.34 -13.85 -35.46
N PHE A 621 15.39 -13.05 -35.62
CA PHE A 621 15.89 -12.65 -36.95
C PHE A 621 16.77 -13.76 -37.52
N THR A 622 16.14 -14.84 -37.99
CA THR A 622 16.80 -16.00 -38.62
C THR A 622 15.83 -16.78 -39.48
N ASP A 623 16.35 -17.40 -40.54
CA ASP A 623 15.60 -18.31 -41.40
C ASP A 623 15.52 -19.74 -40.82
N LYS A 624 16.45 -20.09 -39.96
CA LYS A 624 16.56 -21.43 -39.34
C LYS A 624 16.41 -21.34 -37.85
N SER A 625 15.21 -20.97 -37.39
CA SER A 625 14.95 -20.93 -35.97
C SER A 625 14.78 -22.34 -35.37
N ASN A 626 15.45 -22.59 -34.26
CA ASN A 626 15.17 -23.76 -33.43
C ASN A 626 13.79 -23.59 -32.79
N VAL A 627 12.90 -24.57 -32.94
CA VAL A 627 11.58 -24.61 -32.28
C VAL A 627 11.67 -24.32 -30.81
N LEU A 628 12.75 -24.75 -30.12
CA LEU A 628 13.00 -24.53 -28.72
C LEU A 628 13.28 -23.06 -28.35
N ASN A 629 13.70 -22.25 -29.31
CA ASN A 629 13.93 -20.83 -29.15
C ASN A 629 12.75 -19.97 -29.64
N ASN A 630 11.73 -20.57 -30.23
CA ASN A 630 10.53 -19.87 -30.64
C ASN A 630 9.73 -19.32 -29.46
N PHE A 631 8.87 -18.36 -29.75
CA PHE A 631 7.86 -17.88 -28.80
C PHE A 631 6.77 -18.93 -28.71
N GLN A 632 6.39 -19.24 -27.47
CA GLN A 632 5.36 -20.23 -27.18
C GLN A 632 4.06 -19.53 -26.80
N ILE A 633 3.01 -19.76 -27.56
CA ILE A 633 1.74 -19.04 -27.48
C ILE A 633 0.73 -19.89 -26.72
N GLY A 634 0.00 -19.24 -25.84
CA GLY A 634 -1.12 -19.83 -25.08
C GLY A 634 -1.04 -19.57 -23.58
N GLY A 635 -2.15 -19.84 -22.91
CA GLY A 635 -2.32 -19.58 -21.48
C GLY A 635 -2.62 -18.11 -21.16
N ILE A 636 -3.33 -17.89 -20.07
CA ILE A 636 -3.74 -16.55 -19.63
C ILE A 636 -2.68 -15.87 -18.72
N ASN A 637 -1.84 -16.67 -18.06
CA ASN A 637 -0.80 -16.22 -17.15
C ASN A 637 0.59 -16.68 -17.64
N GLY A 638 1.64 -15.93 -17.25
CA GLY A 638 3.02 -16.29 -17.57
C GLY A 638 3.50 -17.47 -16.72
N ASN A 639 3.80 -18.60 -17.33
CA ASN A 639 4.18 -19.84 -16.64
C ASN A 639 5.51 -20.43 -17.09
N PHE A 640 6.05 -20.00 -18.24
CA PHE A 640 7.25 -20.63 -18.82
C PHE A 640 8.06 -19.70 -19.72
N ARG A 641 9.21 -20.17 -20.15
CA ARG A 641 10.17 -19.44 -20.98
C ARG A 641 9.57 -19.05 -22.35
N ASN A 642 9.84 -17.85 -22.80
CA ASN A 642 9.41 -17.28 -24.10
C ASN A 642 7.90 -17.31 -24.34
N GLN A 643 7.09 -17.35 -23.28
CA GLN A 643 5.64 -17.38 -23.42
C GLN A 643 5.09 -16.05 -23.92
N VAL A 644 4.16 -16.14 -24.86
CA VAL A 644 3.24 -15.08 -25.26
C VAL A 644 1.85 -15.46 -24.77
N ARG A 645 1.35 -14.68 -23.82
CA ARG A 645 0.03 -14.94 -23.20
C ARG A 645 -1.06 -14.77 -24.24
N PHE A 646 -1.93 -15.75 -24.32
CA PHE A 646 -3.07 -15.73 -25.23
C PHE A 646 -4.24 -16.50 -24.62
N ALA A 647 -5.28 -15.78 -24.20
CA ALA A 647 -6.46 -16.39 -23.63
C ALA A 647 -7.27 -17.11 -24.74
N GLY A 648 -7.68 -18.34 -24.45
CA GLY A 648 -8.43 -19.17 -25.39
C GLY A 648 -7.66 -20.37 -25.96
N LEU A 649 -6.33 -20.36 -25.85
CA LEU A 649 -5.50 -21.51 -26.21
C LEU A 649 -4.79 -22.07 -24.97
N PRO A 650 -4.58 -23.39 -24.89
CA PRO A 650 -3.76 -23.99 -23.85
C PRO A 650 -2.32 -23.46 -23.87
N GLU A 651 -1.63 -23.55 -22.74
CA GLU A 651 -0.23 -23.15 -22.62
C GLU A 651 0.65 -23.91 -23.61
N ALA A 652 1.56 -23.19 -24.28
CA ALA A 652 2.51 -23.75 -25.26
C ALA A 652 1.88 -24.52 -26.42
N SER A 653 0.60 -24.31 -26.73
CA SER A 653 -0.10 -25.06 -27.79
C SER A 653 0.29 -24.65 -29.20
N VAL A 654 0.90 -23.48 -29.37
CA VAL A 654 1.39 -22.95 -30.65
C VAL A 654 2.76 -22.34 -30.43
N ASN A 655 3.66 -22.45 -31.40
CA ASN A 655 4.93 -21.77 -31.38
C ASN A 655 5.19 -21.00 -32.69
N SER A 656 6.00 -19.94 -32.61
CA SER A 656 6.30 -19.07 -33.77
C SER A 656 7.63 -18.35 -33.55
N PRO A 657 8.45 -18.18 -34.58
CA PRO A 657 9.65 -17.35 -34.51
C PRO A 657 9.34 -15.85 -34.50
N ALA A 658 8.15 -15.44 -34.95
CA ALA A 658 7.72 -14.05 -35.01
C ALA A 658 6.26 -13.92 -34.57
N VAL A 659 6.01 -13.10 -33.53
CA VAL A 659 4.70 -12.96 -32.91
C VAL A 659 4.45 -11.52 -32.48
N ALA A 660 3.20 -11.05 -32.69
CA ALA A 660 2.69 -9.79 -32.16
C ALA A 660 1.28 -10.02 -31.62
N ALA A 661 1.08 -9.82 -30.34
CA ALA A 661 -0.18 -10.04 -29.63
C ALA A 661 -0.66 -8.75 -28.99
N LEU A 662 -1.95 -8.48 -29.11
CA LEU A 662 -2.67 -7.41 -28.42
C LEU A 662 -3.81 -8.04 -27.60
N GLN A 663 -3.86 -7.76 -26.33
CA GLN A 663 -4.98 -8.07 -25.46
C GLN A 663 -5.60 -6.78 -24.94
N LEU A 664 -6.91 -6.67 -25.07
CA LEU A 664 -7.71 -5.62 -24.43
C LEU A 664 -8.57 -6.26 -23.33
N GLY A 665 -8.64 -5.59 -22.19
CA GLY A 665 -9.39 -6.10 -21.06
C GLY A 665 -10.11 -5.02 -20.25
N LEU A 666 -11.24 -5.40 -19.72
CA LEU A 666 -12.05 -4.57 -18.82
C LEU A 666 -12.23 -5.29 -17.49
N ARG A 667 -11.83 -4.64 -16.39
CA ARG A 667 -12.02 -5.17 -15.04
C ARG A 667 -13.05 -4.34 -14.30
N ILE A 668 -14.10 -5.01 -13.83
CA ILE A 668 -15.27 -4.44 -13.17
C ILE A 668 -15.31 -4.98 -11.73
N PRO A 669 -15.31 -4.12 -10.68
CA PRO A 669 -15.54 -4.56 -9.32
C PRO A 669 -17.00 -5.01 -9.14
N VAL A 670 -17.23 -6.13 -8.45
CA VAL A 670 -18.58 -6.67 -8.16
C VAL A 670 -18.91 -6.44 -6.69
N ILE A 671 -18.03 -6.85 -5.82
CA ILE A 671 -18.06 -6.61 -4.37
C ILE A 671 -16.65 -6.29 -3.89
N SER A 672 -16.49 -5.94 -2.61
CA SER A 672 -15.16 -5.73 -2.03
C SER A 672 -14.24 -6.93 -2.33
N ASN A 673 -13.07 -6.67 -2.91
CA ASN A 673 -12.05 -7.66 -3.30
C ASN A 673 -12.43 -8.63 -4.42
N ALA A 674 -13.63 -8.52 -5.05
CA ALA A 674 -14.03 -9.38 -6.16
C ALA A 674 -14.22 -8.59 -7.46
N TYR A 675 -13.81 -9.19 -8.59
CA TYR A 675 -13.83 -8.59 -9.91
C TYR A 675 -14.32 -9.57 -10.96
N ILE A 676 -14.99 -9.02 -11.98
CA ILE A 676 -15.15 -9.70 -13.28
C ILE A 676 -14.19 -9.05 -14.27
N ILE A 677 -13.46 -9.87 -15.01
CA ILE A 677 -12.47 -9.42 -15.99
C ILE A 677 -12.82 -10.04 -17.34
N ALA A 678 -13.20 -9.22 -18.29
CA ALA A 678 -13.38 -9.62 -19.66
C ALA A 678 -12.12 -9.30 -20.50
N ARG A 679 -11.70 -10.23 -21.36
CA ARG A 679 -10.54 -10.07 -22.23
C ARG A 679 -10.84 -10.48 -23.67
N VAL A 680 -10.29 -9.73 -24.61
CA VAL A 680 -10.27 -10.05 -26.04
C VAL A 680 -8.83 -10.00 -26.52
N ASN A 681 -8.38 -10.99 -27.26
CA ASN A 681 -7.04 -11.07 -27.79
C ASN A 681 -7.06 -11.18 -29.31
N ALA A 682 -6.09 -10.52 -29.95
CA ALA A 682 -5.71 -10.74 -31.33
C ALA A 682 -4.20 -10.98 -31.39
N LEU A 683 -3.76 -11.95 -32.18
CA LEU A 683 -2.35 -12.29 -32.31
C LEU A 683 -2.05 -12.60 -33.77
N LEU A 684 -0.97 -12.00 -34.26
CA LEU A 684 -0.37 -12.31 -35.58
C LEU A 684 0.90 -13.12 -35.34
N LYS A 685 1.03 -14.28 -35.99
CA LYS A 685 2.20 -15.15 -35.95
C LYS A 685 2.78 -15.39 -37.33
N ASP A 686 4.04 -15.80 -37.37
CA ASP A 686 4.77 -16.21 -38.60
C ASP A 686 4.82 -15.12 -39.70
N PHE A 687 4.77 -13.83 -39.30
CA PHE A 687 4.74 -12.70 -40.25
C PHE A 687 6.12 -12.25 -40.74
N ALA A 688 7.19 -12.69 -40.11
CA ALA A 688 8.55 -12.39 -40.50
C ALA A 688 9.28 -13.69 -40.86
N THR A 689 9.52 -13.89 -42.18
CA THR A 689 10.46 -14.85 -42.72
C THR A 689 11.52 -14.03 -43.45
N PHE A 690 12.80 -14.25 -43.13
CA PHE A 690 13.92 -13.49 -43.73
C PHE A 690 14.35 -14.06 -45.09
N ASN A 691 13.69 -15.12 -45.57
CA ASN A 691 13.74 -15.59 -46.93
C ASN A 691 12.73 -14.83 -47.79
N THR A 692 13.10 -14.38 -48.91
CA THR A 692 12.51 -13.64 -50.01
C THR A 692 10.98 -13.70 -50.29
N THR A 693 10.22 -14.44 -49.49
CA THR A 693 8.75 -14.49 -49.54
C THR A 693 8.17 -14.00 -48.21
N THR A 694 7.59 -12.80 -48.24
CA THR A 694 6.79 -12.30 -47.12
C THR A 694 5.59 -13.21 -46.90
N SER A 695 5.58 -13.96 -45.79
CA SER A 695 4.37 -14.65 -45.36
C SER A 695 3.35 -13.60 -44.86
N PRO A 696 2.08 -13.65 -45.26
CA PRO A 696 1.06 -12.74 -44.75
C PRO A 696 0.80 -12.92 -43.26
N GLY A 697 1.43 -13.91 -42.61
CA GLY A 697 1.21 -14.28 -41.22
C GLY A 697 -0.15 -14.96 -41.00
N THR A 698 -0.34 -15.47 -39.82
CA THR A 698 -1.60 -16.12 -39.40
C THR A 698 -2.17 -15.38 -38.21
N TRP A 699 -3.44 -14.99 -38.29
CA TRP A 699 -4.17 -14.37 -37.20
C TRP A 699 -4.80 -15.41 -36.29
N LEU A 700 -4.69 -15.19 -35.00
CA LEU A 700 -5.39 -15.92 -33.93
C LEU A 700 -6.26 -14.93 -33.16
N THR A 701 -7.46 -15.37 -32.74
CA THR A 701 -8.39 -14.61 -31.91
C THR A 701 -8.83 -15.40 -30.72
N GLY A 702 -9.02 -14.73 -29.59
CA GLY A 702 -9.38 -15.40 -28.36
C GLY A 702 -10.10 -14.49 -27.36
N TYR A 703 -10.89 -15.09 -26.51
CA TYR A 703 -11.76 -14.43 -25.54
C TYR A 703 -11.62 -15.08 -24.18
N ALA A 704 -11.74 -14.31 -23.11
CA ALA A 704 -11.82 -14.84 -21.76
C ALA A 704 -12.75 -14.03 -20.86
N LEU A 705 -13.44 -14.73 -19.98
CA LEU A 705 -14.16 -14.18 -18.85
C LEU A 705 -13.60 -14.79 -17.57
N THR A 706 -13.15 -13.95 -16.65
CA THR A 706 -12.54 -14.36 -15.39
C THR A 706 -13.31 -13.78 -14.21
N PHE A 707 -13.69 -14.63 -13.26
CA PHE A 707 -14.03 -14.21 -11.92
C PHE A 707 -12.75 -14.20 -11.07
N ALA A 708 -12.43 -13.08 -10.42
CA ALA A 708 -11.23 -12.91 -9.62
C ALA A 708 -11.59 -12.43 -8.21
N TYR A 709 -10.99 -13.03 -7.19
CA TYR A 709 -11.16 -12.66 -5.79
C TYR A 709 -9.79 -12.50 -5.11
N LYS A 710 -9.56 -11.37 -4.44
CA LYS A 710 -8.34 -11.14 -3.66
C LYS A 710 -8.45 -11.86 -2.32
N THR A 711 -7.62 -12.85 -2.07
CA THR A 711 -7.46 -13.47 -0.75
C THR A 711 -6.19 -12.94 -0.06
N PRO A 712 -6.04 -13.15 1.26
CA PRO A 712 -4.82 -12.77 1.99
C PRO A 712 -3.54 -13.46 1.47
N ILE A 713 -3.67 -14.64 0.86
CA ILE A 713 -2.55 -15.45 0.37
C ILE A 713 -2.34 -15.33 -1.15
N GLY A 714 -3.08 -14.45 -1.83
CA GLY A 714 -3.01 -14.19 -3.25
C GLY A 714 -4.36 -14.27 -3.95
N PRO A 715 -4.42 -14.07 -5.28
CA PRO A 715 -5.67 -14.11 -6.03
C PRO A 715 -6.22 -15.53 -6.16
N LEU A 716 -7.56 -15.64 -6.21
CA LEU A 716 -8.28 -16.79 -6.74
C LEU A 716 -8.92 -16.34 -8.05
N GLU A 717 -8.57 -17.00 -9.15
CA GLU A 717 -9.12 -16.70 -10.48
C GLU A 717 -9.72 -17.95 -11.11
N LEU A 718 -10.95 -17.81 -11.59
CA LEU A 718 -11.65 -18.84 -12.36
C LEU A 718 -11.95 -18.23 -13.73
N SER A 719 -11.36 -18.78 -14.78
CA SER A 719 -11.50 -18.26 -16.14
C SER A 719 -12.15 -19.28 -17.06
N ALA A 720 -13.08 -18.82 -17.88
CA ALA A 720 -13.57 -19.50 -19.06
C ALA A 720 -13.01 -18.80 -20.30
N MET A 721 -12.41 -19.56 -21.23
CA MET A 721 -11.69 -19.04 -22.36
C MET A 721 -12.12 -19.76 -23.63
N TYR A 722 -12.13 -19.05 -24.76
CA TYR A 722 -12.46 -19.58 -26.08
C TYR A 722 -11.55 -18.98 -27.14
N SER A 723 -11.20 -19.73 -28.15
CA SER A 723 -10.49 -19.29 -29.36
C SER A 723 -11.17 -19.82 -30.60
N ASP A 724 -11.26 -18.98 -31.64
CA ASP A 724 -11.84 -19.35 -32.94
C ASP A 724 -11.08 -20.46 -33.62
N GLN A 725 -9.79 -20.60 -33.33
CA GLN A 725 -8.92 -21.64 -33.91
C GLN A 725 -9.07 -22.96 -33.13
N GLY A 726 -9.05 -22.88 -31.81
CA GLY A 726 -9.18 -24.07 -30.94
C GLY A 726 -10.60 -24.65 -30.88
N LYS A 727 -11.62 -23.84 -31.15
CA LYS A 727 -13.05 -24.16 -31.21
C LYS A 727 -13.56 -24.93 -29.97
N ARG A 728 -12.96 -24.67 -28.81
CA ARG A 728 -13.24 -25.36 -27.54
C ARG A 728 -13.26 -24.37 -26.39
N LEU A 729 -14.19 -24.58 -25.46
CA LEU A 729 -14.18 -23.86 -24.20
C LEU A 729 -13.09 -24.45 -23.30
N GLN A 730 -12.17 -23.60 -22.84
CA GLN A 730 -11.08 -23.92 -21.93
C GLN A 730 -11.40 -23.33 -20.56
N SER A 731 -11.12 -24.05 -19.49
CA SER A 731 -11.16 -23.53 -18.12
C SER A 731 -9.76 -23.32 -17.60
N TYR A 732 -9.55 -22.27 -16.83
CA TYR A 732 -8.29 -22.02 -16.12
C TYR A 732 -8.55 -21.64 -14.68
N VAL A 733 -7.75 -22.17 -13.77
CA VAL A 733 -7.81 -21.90 -12.33
C VAL A 733 -6.44 -21.46 -11.85
N LEU A 734 -6.43 -20.33 -11.15
CA LEU A 734 -5.26 -19.82 -10.42
C LEU A 734 -5.66 -19.59 -8.96
N PHE A 735 -4.83 -20.05 -8.06
CA PHE A 735 -4.89 -19.71 -6.64
C PHE A 735 -3.50 -19.34 -6.14
N GLY A 736 -3.37 -18.26 -5.37
CA GLY A 736 -2.09 -17.79 -4.90
C GLY A 736 -1.28 -17.04 -5.98
N ILE A 737 0.00 -16.80 -5.73
CA ILE A 737 0.89 -16.05 -6.64
C ILE A 737 1.93 -17.01 -7.21
N PRO A 738 1.94 -17.27 -8.52
CA PRO A 738 2.92 -18.15 -9.15
C PRO A 738 4.35 -17.64 -8.98
N PHE A 739 5.27 -18.59 -8.87
CA PHE A 739 6.72 -18.32 -8.74
C PHE A 739 7.37 -17.99 -10.08
#